data_682d1b9321adaf38607125d0585eeb08
#
_entry.id   682d1b9321adaf38607125d0585eeb08
#
_cell.length_a   1.000
_cell.length_b   1.000
_cell.length_c   1.000
_cell.angle_alpha   90.00
_cell.angle_beta   90.00
_cell.angle_gamma   90.00
#
_symmetry.space_group_name_H-M   'P 1'
#
loop_
_entity.id
_entity.type
_entity.pdbx_description
1 polymer ?
#
loop_
_entity_poly.entity_id
_entity_poly.type
_entity_poly.pdbx_seq_one_letter_code
_entity_poly.pdbx_strand_id
1 'polypeptide(L)'
;MKKRQLLSACAISTFMMAAAPALAQDAAPASEAQQASEDEGPADIIVTAQGRAQVLSDVPVAVSAVSAESLQLSGATDIRQLNQLAPSLLVSSTGSEANGSARIRGIGTVGDNPGLESSVAVFIDGVYRSRSGIGLNELGDIERIEVLRGPQGTLFGRNASAGIINIVSKAPSFDFSGGGQLEYGNYDYFRAAGNINVPLGETLATRIDAVYTRRDGFYYDARNDTDINDRDRFFVRGQLLFEPSSDIRVRLIGDYTRRDEKCCAATYVDNSVNPFIGNLNNPSTPLSPLQANGNNIVNVLRDLGQNLSALNPGYSRDVSVSPGRSFDGTTEDWGFSGQVDWDFGAATLTSITGYRSYDSDQGGDIDYGTVDILYRAADGGASRRFETFSQELRLNGEAFNGRLDWLVGAYYADEDLTVTDNLRFGNQYGRFATCRIVSGGGLAALYSPTSAGCLAARPAAFGAASPLVYAALDRLDGLNNRGSTRDRYFQNSRNYAFFTHNIIHITDTIDLTLGLRYTNERKRFDATFGNDNTACTGNQAALASFLTNPTLAATAGGIIGLSCQGNSTAELNGVSINDRRSEDEFTGTAIASWKATPDLLLYGSYSRGYKAGGFNLDRSALKSPILPFAAVGGAQALVNNLQFDQEIVNAYEVGAKYQRGPVSVSLAAFRQEFDNFQLNTFNGTVFIVQTVNGCNSDLNGADRDTSATTGACAADDTTYGVVSQGVELEASLSPVRDVNVNLGFTYADTRYADNVVGNSNGAPLDPALRKLPGDNLSNAPEIVVTSSFSWTPDIGSSGLSGLFYLDGRLTDDYNTGSDLFPQKEQDSFFVMNARIGVRGPDQRWAVEFWAQNLFDEDYAQVAFNSPFQAGTTSAPFVDPQYPGGRQLFSQFLAEPRTYGITLRGQF
;
A
#
# COMPACT_ATOMS: atom_id res chain seq x y z
N MET A 1 21.35 33.09 -8.86
CA MET A 1 21.30 34.46 -9.34
C MET A 1 20.43 34.54 -10.58
N LYS A 2 19.26 35.15 -10.39
CA LYS A 2 18.38 35.80 -11.37
C LYS A 2 18.58 35.47 -12.86
N LYS A 3 17.66 34.61 -13.39
CA LYS A 3 17.05 34.73 -14.72
C LYS A 3 16.26 33.44 -15.04
N ARG A 4 15.04 33.32 -14.53
CA ARG A 4 13.96 32.46 -15.08
C ARG A 4 12.63 32.82 -14.41
N GLN A 5 12.26 34.08 -14.44
CA GLN A 5 10.90 34.55 -14.21
C GLN A 5 10.61 35.53 -15.33
N LEU A 6 9.89 35.08 -16.33
CA LEU A 6 9.17 35.88 -17.34
C LEU A 6 8.91 35.00 -18.57
N LEU A 7 7.96 34.05 -18.44
CA LEU A 7 7.32 33.39 -19.61
C LEU A 7 6.12 32.51 -19.14
N SER A 8 5.30 32.99 -18.22
CA SER A 8 4.05 32.31 -17.83
C SER A 8 2.88 33.30 -17.67
N ALA A 9 2.88 34.41 -18.37
CA ALA A 9 1.80 35.39 -18.28
C ALA A 9 1.37 35.90 -19.67
N CYS A 10 1.15 35.00 -20.65
CA CYS A 10 0.59 35.40 -21.96
C CYS A 10 0.04 34.19 -22.71
N ALA A 11 -0.99 33.48 -22.17
CA ALA A 11 -1.78 32.50 -22.93
C ALA A 11 -3.19 32.25 -22.37
N ILE A 12 -3.75 33.14 -21.57
CA ILE A 12 -5.16 33.05 -21.10
C ILE A 12 -5.91 34.33 -21.43
N SER A 13 -5.88 34.77 -22.66
CA SER A 13 -6.67 35.93 -23.07
C SER A 13 -7.00 35.84 -24.57
N THR A 14 -7.61 34.77 -25.07
CA THR A 14 -8.26 34.75 -26.38
C THR A 14 -9.09 33.47 -26.58
N PHE A 15 -10.14 33.24 -25.78
CA PHE A 15 -11.19 32.33 -26.10
C PHE A 15 -12.53 32.78 -25.49
N MET A 16 -12.93 34.01 -25.79
CA MET A 16 -14.32 34.45 -25.67
C MET A 16 -14.62 35.31 -26.89
N MET A 17 -15.38 34.77 -27.82
CA MET A 17 -16.36 35.40 -28.71
C MET A 17 -16.48 34.58 -29.97
N ALA A 18 -17.56 33.86 -30.10
CA ALA A 18 -18.39 33.79 -31.29
C ALA A 18 -19.47 32.70 -31.14
N ALA A 19 -20.53 33.01 -30.43
CA ALA A 19 -21.80 32.28 -30.59
C ALA A 19 -22.70 33.10 -31.55
N ALA A 20 -22.87 32.59 -32.75
CA ALA A 20 -23.91 33.05 -33.64
C ALA A 20 -25.08 32.04 -33.60
N PRO A 21 -26.34 32.48 -33.54
CA PRO A 21 -27.48 31.56 -33.47
C PRO A 21 -27.80 30.98 -34.86
N ALA A 22 -27.86 29.68 -34.97
CA ALA A 22 -28.42 28.97 -36.10
C ALA A 22 -29.91 28.73 -35.84
N LEU A 23 -30.72 29.11 -36.84
CA LEU A 23 -32.15 29.00 -36.84
C LEU A 23 -32.62 27.54 -36.94
N ALA A 24 -33.64 27.23 -36.17
CA ALA A 24 -34.33 25.96 -36.18
C ALA A 24 -35.05 25.69 -37.49
N GLN A 25 -34.96 24.47 -38.00
CA GLN A 25 -35.82 23.94 -39.02
C GLN A 25 -36.54 22.72 -38.51
N ASP A 26 -37.90 22.74 -38.63
CA ASP A 26 -38.82 21.71 -38.17
C ASP A 26 -38.50 20.32 -38.74
N ALA A 27 -38.42 19.31 -37.91
CA ALA A 27 -38.46 17.92 -38.31
C ALA A 27 -39.63 17.19 -37.60
N ALA A 28 -40.30 16.37 -38.39
CA ALA A 28 -41.52 15.64 -38.06
C ALA A 28 -41.43 14.62 -36.88
N PRO A 29 -42.53 14.16 -36.34
CA PRO A 29 -42.58 13.49 -35.03
C PRO A 29 -41.98 12.07 -35.08
N ALA A 30 -41.03 11.82 -34.19
CA ALA A 30 -40.57 10.49 -33.90
C ALA A 30 -41.57 9.72 -33.03
N SER A 31 -41.61 8.41 -33.26
CA SER A 31 -42.47 7.41 -32.63
C SER A 31 -42.36 7.41 -31.10
N GLU A 32 -43.50 7.08 -30.49
CA GLU A 32 -43.68 6.87 -29.06
C GLU A 32 -42.57 6.05 -28.41
N ALA A 33 -41.68 6.72 -27.68
CA ALA A 33 -40.88 6.08 -26.66
C ALA A 33 -41.81 5.74 -25.49
N GLN A 34 -41.80 4.47 -25.07
CA GLN A 34 -42.51 4.00 -23.87
C GLN A 34 -42.11 4.88 -22.69
N GLN A 35 -43.08 5.50 -22.05
CA GLN A 35 -42.98 6.11 -20.75
C GLN A 35 -42.59 4.99 -19.78
N ALA A 36 -41.30 5.00 -19.36
CA ALA A 36 -40.86 4.29 -18.18
C ALA A 36 -41.61 4.91 -16.98
N SER A 37 -42.24 4.07 -16.22
CA SER A 37 -42.90 4.44 -14.97
C SER A 37 -41.88 5.06 -14.03
N GLU A 38 -42.19 6.24 -13.49
CA GLU A 38 -41.45 6.92 -12.42
C GLU A 38 -41.58 6.08 -11.12
N ASP A 39 -40.72 5.08 -10.99
CA ASP A 39 -40.36 4.45 -9.72
C ASP A 39 -38.88 4.71 -9.52
N GLU A 40 -38.52 5.92 -9.05
CA GLU A 40 -37.16 6.34 -8.78
C GLU A 40 -36.63 5.63 -7.49
N GLY A 41 -36.27 4.34 -7.65
CA GLY A 41 -35.42 3.61 -6.71
C GLY A 41 -33.95 4.03 -6.90
N PRO A 42 -33.00 3.61 -6.03
CA PRO A 42 -31.58 3.80 -6.26
C PRO A 42 -31.25 3.24 -7.64
N ALA A 43 -30.58 4.06 -8.48
CA ALA A 43 -30.23 3.68 -9.85
C ALA A 43 -29.51 2.32 -9.85
N ASP A 44 -29.89 1.42 -10.75
CA ASP A 44 -29.26 0.12 -10.89
C ASP A 44 -27.75 0.30 -11.19
N ILE A 45 -26.90 0.01 -10.21
CA ILE A 45 -25.45 0.09 -10.38
C ILE A 45 -25.00 -1.14 -11.18
N ILE A 46 -24.50 -0.91 -12.37
CA ILE A 46 -23.91 -1.95 -13.20
C ILE A 46 -22.46 -2.18 -12.79
N VAL A 47 -22.08 -3.44 -12.56
CA VAL A 47 -20.71 -3.87 -12.22
C VAL A 47 -20.21 -4.93 -13.19
N THR A 48 -18.90 -5.13 -13.23
CA THR A 48 -18.25 -6.10 -14.12
C THR A 48 -17.54 -7.24 -13.35
N ALA A 49 -17.99 -7.49 -12.14
CA ALA A 49 -17.40 -8.41 -11.18
C ALA A 49 -17.24 -9.87 -11.69
N GLN A 50 -18.12 -10.33 -12.59
CA GLN A 50 -18.05 -11.67 -13.18
C GLN A 50 -17.55 -11.68 -14.65
N GLY A 51 -16.83 -10.62 -15.06
CA GLY A 51 -16.37 -10.47 -16.44
C GLY A 51 -17.49 -10.15 -17.44
N ARG A 52 -18.67 -9.83 -16.95
CA ARG A 52 -19.89 -9.42 -17.67
C ARG A 52 -20.52 -8.23 -16.96
N ALA A 53 -21.19 -7.36 -17.72
CA ALA A 53 -21.98 -6.26 -17.16
C ALA A 53 -23.27 -6.83 -16.51
N GLN A 54 -23.43 -6.63 -15.22
CA GLN A 54 -24.58 -7.14 -14.45
C GLN A 54 -25.01 -6.09 -13.41
N VAL A 55 -26.30 -6.09 -13.05
CA VAL A 55 -26.80 -5.27 -11.95
C VAL A 55 -26.21 -5.78 -10.64
N LEU A 56 -25.74 -4.90 -9.77
CA LEU A 56 -25.07 -5.22 -8.51
C LEU A 56 -25.87 -6.17 -7.61
N SER A 57 -27.20 -6.04 -7.59
CA SER A 57 -28.10 -6.90 -6.82
C SER A 57 -28.14 -8.36 -7.33
N ASP A 58 -27.83 -8.58 -8.60
CA ASP A 58 -27.85 -9.89 -9.24
C ASP A 58 -26.50 -10.65 -9.19
N VAL A 59 -25.45 -9.97 -8.73
CA VAL A 59 -24.10 -10.53 -8.67
C VAL A 59 -23.90 -11.32 -7.37
N PRO A 60 -23.71 -12.65 -7.39
CA PRO A 60 -23.62 -13.48 -6.19
C PRO A 60 -22.19 -13.51 -5.59
N VAL A 61 -21.62 -12.35 -5.36
CA VAL A 61 -20.35 -12.12 -4.65
C VAL A 61 -20.43 -10.82 -3.85
N ALA A 62 -19.60 -10.69 -2.81
CA ALA A 62 -19.51 -9.45 -2.04
C ALA A 62 -18.76 -8.37 -2.83
N VAL A 63 -19.45 -7.30 -3.21
CA VAL A 63 -18.90 -6.15 -3.98
C VAL A 63 -19.41 -4.85 -3.39
N SER A 64 -18.51 -3.90 -3.13
CA SER A 64 -18.87 -2.49 -2.93
C SER A 64 -18.68 -1.75 -4.25
N ALA A 65 -19.69 -1.05 -4.71
CA ALA A 65 -19.63 -0.23 -5.91
C ALA A 65 -19.78 1.26 -5.54
N VAL A 66 -18.76 2.06 -5.84
CA VAL A 66 -18.73 3.50 -5.59
C VAL A 66 -18.96 4.21 -6.92
N SER A 67 -20.08 4.92 -7.02
CA SER A 67 -20.46 5.65 -8.23
C SER A 67 -19.67 6.96 -8.40
N ALA A 68 -19.65 7.51 -9.62
CA ALA A 68 -19.11 8.84 -9.90
C ALA A 68 -19.68 9.93 -8.98
N GLU A 69 -20.98 9.87 -8.68
CA GLU A 69 -21.63 10.82 -7.80
C GLU A 69 -21.11 10.69 -6.35
N SER A 70 -20.97 9.46 -5.82
CA SER A 70 -20.41 9.23 -4.49
C SER A 70 -18.98 9.73 -4.37
N LEU A 71 -18.14 9.52 -5.40
CA LEU A 71 -16.77 10.06 -5.47
C LEU A 71 -16.78 11.59 -5.47
N GLN A 72 -17.69 12.19 -6.24
CA GLN A 72 -17.83 13.63 -6.32
C GLN A 72 -18.30 14.26 -5.00
N LEU A 73 -19.28 13.65 -4.32
CA LEU A 73 -19.82 14.11 -3.06
C LEU A 73 -18.81 14.01 -1.93
N SER A 74 -18.10 12.89 -1.81
CA SER A 74 -17.04 12.69 -0.81
C SER A 74 -15.79 13.53 -1.09
N GLY A 75 -15.59 13.96 -2.34
CA GLY A 75 -14.36 14.62 -2.77
C GLY A 75 -13.17 13.67 -2.89
N ALA A 76 -13.42 12.37 -3.02
CA ALA A 76 -12.37 11.38 -3.20
C ALA A 76 -11.69 11.54 -4.57
N THR A 77 -10.41 11.88 -4.59
CA THR A 77 -9.61 12.10 -5.79
C THR A 77 -8.54 11.02 -5.99
N ASP A 78 -8.22 10.27 -4.94
CA ASP A 78 -7.34 9.11 -4.99
C ASP A 78 -7.92 7.90 -4.22
N ILE A 79 -7.32 6.71 -4.39
CA ILE A 79 -7.82 5.46 -3.81
C ILE A 79 -7.77 5.48 -2.27
N ARG A 80 -6.87 6.23 -1.63
CA ARG A 80 -6.77 6.30 -0.16
C ARG A 80 -8.03 6.88 0.48
N GLN A 81 -8.68 7.80 -0.22
CA GLN A 81 -9.92 8.42 0.24
C GLN A 81 -11.14 7.47 0.13
N LEU A 82 -11.02 6.33 -0.58
CA LEU A 82 -12.05 5.29 -0.61
C LEU A 82 -12.26 4.60 0.75
N ASN A 83 -11.33 4.76 1.69
CA ASN A 83 -11.51 4.28 3.06
C ASN A 83 -12.83 4.75 3.67
N GLN A 84 -13.29 5.96 3.34
CA GLN A 84 -14.57 6.51 3.83
C GLN A 84 -15.81 5.84 3.21
N LEU A 85 -15.67 5.24 2.03
CA LEU A 85 -16.79 4.76 1.21
C LEU A 85 -16.92 3.23 1.20
N ALA A 86 -15.85 2.50 1.53
CA ALA A 86 -15.84 1.04 1.50
C ALA A 86 -15.39 0.49 2.86
N PRO A 87 -16.30 -0.10 3.68
CA PRO A 87 -16.00 -0.45 5.07
C PRO A 87 -14.93 -1.53 5.23
N SER A 88 -14.85 -2.49 4.31
CA SER A 88 -13.86 -3.57 4.34
C SER A 88 -12.49 -3.18 3.78
N LEU A 89 -12.36 -1.98 3.19
CA LEU A 89 -11.14 -1.48 2.57
C LEU A 89 -10.36 -0.61 3.55
N LEU A 90 -9.05 -0.84 3.64
CA LEU A 90 -8.09 0.04 4.29
C LEU A 90 -6.91 0.29 3.34
N VAL A 91 -6.69 1.54 2.96
CA VAL A 91 -5.52 1.98 2.19
C VAL A 91 -4.66 2.87 3.06
N SER A 92 -3.38 2.56 3.15
CA SER A 92 -2.39 3.31 3.93
C SER A 92 -1.16 3.62 3.10
N SER A 93 -0.44 4.68 3.46
CA SER A 93 0.85 5.05 2.87
C SER A 93 1.97 4.82 3.88
N THR A 94 3.18 4.53 3.39
CA THR A 94 4.40 4.38 4.19
C THR A 94 5.47 5.39 3.76
N GLY A 95 6.74 5.03 3.78
CA GLY A 95 7.89 5.88 3.46
C GLY A 95 7.96 6.39 2.01
N SER A 96 7.02 6.04 1.15
CA SER A 96 6.83 6.63 -0.18
C SER A 96 5.42 6.36 -0.69
N GLU A 97 4.96 7.17 -1.62
CA GLU A 97 3.69 6.95 -2.32
C GLU A 97 3.67 5.62 -3.10
N ALA A 98 4.83 5.20 -3.64
CA ALA A 98 5.00 3.91 -4.32
C ALA A 98 4.86 2.69 -3.39
N ASN A 99 4.97 2.91 -2.08
CA ASN A 99 4.83 1.89 -1.04
C ASN A 99 3.42 1.83 -0.46
N GLY A 100 2.45 2.51 -1.05
CA GLY A 100 1.05 2.43 -0.64
C GLY A 100 0.54 0.98 -0.63
N SER A 101 -0.29 0.66 0.36
CA SER A 101 -0.83 -0.68 0.59
C SER A 101 -2.35 -0.63 0.71
N ALA A 102 -3.01 -1.52 0.00
CA ALA A 102 -4.45 -1.75 0.15
C ALA A 102 -4.68 -3.09 0.87
N ARG A 103 -5.65 -3.09 1.78
CA ARG A 103 -6.11 -4.27 2.51
C ARG A 103 -7.61 -4.41 2.37
N ILE A 104 -8.08 -5.65 2.23
CA ILE A 104 -9.50 -6.00 2.23
C ILE A 104 -9.71 -7.06 3.30
N ARG A 105 -10.67 -6.84 4.21
CA ARG A 105 -10.92 -7.74 5.35
C ARG A 105 -9.69 -7.98 6.22
N GLY A 106 -8.86 -6.94 6.43
CA GLY A 106 -7.59 -7.02 7.16
C GLY A 106 -6.42 -7.66 6.39
N ILE A 107 -6.65 -8.26 5.22
CA ILE A 107 -5.61 -8.92 4.41
C ILE A 107 -5.03 -7.95 3.38
N GLY A 108 -3.71 -7.82 3.38
CA GLY A 108 -2.97 -7.00 2.42
C GLY A 108 -1.47 -7.17 2.57
N THR A 109 -0.71 -6.50 1.70
CA THR A 109 0.75 -6.57 1.67
C THR A 109 1.34 -5.20 1.95
N VAL A 110 2.33 -5.13 2.83
CA VAL A 110 3.11 -3.90 3.04
C VAL A 110 3.99 -3.67 1.81
N GLY A 111 3.90 -2.48 1.20
CA GLY A 111 4.52 -2.16 -0.09
C GLY A 111 6.02 -1.86 -0.07
N ASP A 112 6.73 -2.04 1.05
CA ASP A 112 8.13 -1.61 1.20
C ASP A 112 9.15 -2.47 0.44
N ASN A 113 8.78 -3.71 0.09
CA ASN A 113 9.63 -4.59 -0.71
C ASN A 113 9.08 -4.72 -2.14
N PRO A 114 9.74 -4.15 -3.15
CA PRO A 114 9.22 -4.17 -4.52
C PRO A 114 9.20 -5.57 -5.16
N GLY A 115 9.91 -6.56 -4.60
CA GLY A 115 9.84 -7.96 -5.02
C GLY A 115 8.56 -8.66 -4.58
N LEU A 116 7.86 -8.13 -3.58
CA LEU A 116 6.62 -8.67 -3.05
C LEU A 116 5.42 -8.06 -3.77
N GLU A 117 4.58 -8.90 -4.34
CA GLU A 117 3.37 -8.47 -5.05
C GLU A 117 2.21 -8.19 -4.08
N SER A 118 1.19 -7.45 -4.51
CA SER A 118 0.05 -7.10 -3.66
C SER A 118 -0.92 -8.28 -3.48
N SER A 119 -1.56 -8.40 -2.31
CA SER A 119 -2.68 -9.33 -2.10
C SER A 119 -4.01 -8.76 -2.60
N VAL A 120 -4.10 -7.42 -2.76
CA VAL A 120 -5.22 -6.72 -3.40
C VAL A 120 -4.76 -6.22 -4.76
N ALA A 121 -5.31 -6.80 -5.82
CA ALA A 121 -4.97 -6.39 -7.17
C ALA A 121 -5.73 -5.11 -7.57
N VAL A 122 -5.08 -4.21 -8.29
CA VAL A 122 -5.70 -3.01 -8.84
C VAL A 122 -5.79 -3.15 -10.36
N PHE A 123 -6.97 -2.90 -10.91
CA PHE A 123 -7.23 -2.83 -12.34
C PHE A 123 -7.74 -1.44 -12.70
N ILE A 124 -7.27 -0.90 -13.81
CA ILE A 124 -7.79 0.34 -14.39
C ILE A 124 -8.16 0.04 -15.85
N ASP A 125 -9.43 0.17 -16.18
CA ASP A 125 -9.98 -0.15 -17.50
C ASP A 125 -9.55 -1.53 -18.01
N GLY A 126 -9.60 -2.55 -17.14
CA GLY A 126 -9.24 -3.94 -17.43
C GLY A 126 -7.76 -4.24 -17.47
N VAL A 127 -6.87 -3.25 -17.29
CA VAL A 127 -5.42 -3.45 -17.28
C VAL A 127 -4.90 -3.56 -15.84
N TYR A 128 -4.23 -4.66 -15.54
CA TYR A 128 -3.64 -4.94 -14.23
C TYR A 128 -2.51 -3.96 -13.87
N ARG A 129 -2.48 -3.49 -12.64
CA ARG A 129 -1.39 -2.73 -12.02
C ARG A 129 -0.64 -3.64 -11.05
N SER A 130 0.61 -3.91 -11.33
CA SER A 130 1.38 -4.98 -10.67
C SER A 130 1.67 -4.76 -9.19
N ARG A 131 1.60 -3.52 -8.73
CA ARG A 131 1.78 -3.15 -7.31
C ARG A 131 0.69 -2.18 -6.88
N SER A 132 0.21 -2.29 -5.64
CA SER A 132 -0.86 -1.42 -5.14
C SER A 132 -0.49 0.06 -5.20
N GLY A 133 0.73 0.42 -4.83
CA GLY A 133 1.21 1.81 -4.89
C GLY A 133 1.22 2.42 -6.30
N ILE A 134 1.39 1.60 -7.35
CA ILE A 134 1.31 2.05 -8.75
C ILE A 134 -0.13 2.41 -9.13
N GLY A 135 -1.11 1.69 -8.59
CA GLY A 135 -2.53 1.95 -8.83
C GLY A 135 -3.12 3.12 -8.04
N LEU A 136 -2.37 3.68 -7.06
CA LEU A 136 -2.83 4.77 -6.19
C LEU A 136 -2.60 6.15 -6.81
N ASN A 137 -2.88 6.31 -8.08
CA ASN A 137 -2.69 7.56 -8.83
C ASN A 137 -3.91 8.47 -8.74
N GLU A 138 -3.75 9.71 -9.22
CA GLU A 138 -4.87 10.61 -9.48
C GLU A 138 -5.87 9.90 -10.42
N LEU A 139 -7.16 9.92 -10.06
CA LEU A 139 -8.15 9.07 -10.74
C LEU A 139 -8.65 9.66 -12.06
N GLY A 140 -8.61 10.99 -12.21
CA GLY A 140 -9.26 11.68 -13.33
C GLY A 140 -10.79 11.56 -13.29
N ASP A 141 -11.43 11.54 -14.45
CA ASP A 141 -12.89 11.39 -14.53
C ASP A 141 -13.27 9.90 -14.57
N ILE A 142 -13.89 9.42 -13.49
CA ILE A 142 -14.21 8.02 -13.21
C ILE A 142 -15.71 7.81 -13.37
N GLU A 143 -16.09 6.67 -13.93
CA GLU A 143 -17.48 6.21 -13.98
C GLU A 143 -17.87 5.53 -12.67
N ARG A 144 -17.02 4.61 -12.20
CA ARG A 144 -17.22 3.88 -10.94
C ARG A 144 -15.95 3.19 -10.47
N ILE A 145 -15.94 2.81 -9.19
CA ILE A 145 -14.93 1.94 -8.60
C ILE A 145 -15.63 0.74 -7.97
N GLU A 146 -15.18 -0.46 -8.29
CA GLU A 146 -15.69 -1.72 -7.76
C GLU A 146 -14.64 -2.33 -6.82
N VAL A 147 -15.00 -2.59 -5.56
CA VAL A 147 -14.15 -3.30 -4.59
C VAL A 147 -14.73 -4.70 -4.41
N LEU A 148 -14.11 -5.70 -5.05
CA LEU A 148 -14.51 -7.09 -4.95
C LEU A 148 -13.74 -7.74 -3.81
N ARG A 149 -14.46 -8.39 -2.91
CA ARG A 149 -13.90 -8.98 -1.68
C ARG A 149 -13.71 -10.48 -1.82
N GLY A 150 -12.67 -10.99 -1.16
CA GLY A 150 -12.28 -12.38 -1.26
C GLY A 150 -11.55 -12.72 -2.56
N PRO A 151 -11.08 -13.97 -2.71
CA PRO A 151 -10.24 -14.38 -3.83
C PRO A 151 -10.95 -14.24 -5.18
N GLN A 152 -10.32 -13.52 -6.11
CA GLN A 152 -10.79 -13.29 -7.47
C GLN A 152 -9.89 -13.95 -8.52
N GLY A 153 -9.15 -14.98 -8.12
CA GLY A 153 -8.11 -15.63 -8.93
C GLY A 153 -8.59 -16.22 -10.26
N THR A 154 -9.86 -16.60 -10.38
CA THR A 154 -10.41 -17.22 -11.58
C THR A 154 -10.44 -16.27 -12.78
N LEU A 155 -11.04 -15.10 -12.62
CA LEU A 155 -11.19 -14.11 -13.69
C LEU A 155 -10.02 -13.13 -13.74
N PHE A 156 -9.59 -12.63 -12.58
CA PHE A 156 -8.58 -11.58 -12.49
C PHE A 156 -7.14 -12.12 -12.34
N GLY A 157 -7.00 -13.41 -12.01
CA GLY A 157 -5.71 -14.10 -12.00
C GLY A 157 -4.91 -13.95 -10.72
N ARG A 158 -3.59 -13.92 -10.86
CA ARG A 158 -2.66 -13.85 -9.72
C ARG A 158 -2.84 -12.58 -8.89
N ASN A 159 -2.41 -12.63 -7.63
CA ASN A 159 -2.31 -11.46 -6.75
C ASN A 159 -3.67 -10.83 -6.39
N ALA A 160 -4.74 -11.58 -6.56
CA ALA A 160 -6.09 -11.24 -6.14
C ALA A 160 -6.54 -12.16 -4.99
N SER A 161 -5.64 -12.47 -4.05
CA SER A 161 -5.90 -13.40 -2.93
C SER A 161 -6.82 -12.79 -1.87
N ALA A 162 -6.73 -11.47 -1.62
CA ALA A 162 -7.62 -10.76 -0.70
C ALA A 162 -8.82 -10.11 -1.41
N GLY A 163 -8.67 -9.75 -2.67
CA GLY A 163 -9.68 -9.08 -3.47
C GLY A 163 -9.08 -8.21 -4.57
N ILE A 164 -9.92 -7.37 -5.17
CA ILE A 164 -9.49 -6.43 -6.20
C ILE A 164 -10.16 -5.05 -6.02
N ILE A 165 -9.49 -4.03 -6.55
CA ILE A 165 -10.04 -2.71 -6.79
C ILE A 165 -10.06 -2.51 -8.30
N ASN A 166 -11.26 -2.46 -8.89
CA ASN A 166 -11.47 -2.27 -10.31
C ASN A 166 -11.97 -0.86 -10.57
N ILE A 167 -11.18 -0.07 -11.27
CA ILE A 167 -11.46 1.34 -11.59
C ILE A 167 -11.88 1.41 -13.05
N VAL A 168 -13.05 1.95 -13.30
CA VAL A 168 -13.60 2.15 -14.64
C VAL A 168 -13.66 3.64 -14.92
N SER A 169 -12.88 4.10 -15.89
CA SER A 169 -12.90 5.50 -16.32
C SER A 169 -14.09 5.78 -17.25
N LYS A 170 -14.58 7.02 -17.20
CA LYS A 170 -15.70 7.43 -18.05
C LYS A 170 -15.29 7.36 -19.52
N ALA A 171 -16.02 6.58 -20.30
CA ALA A 171 -15.75 6.36 -21.71
C ALA A 171 -16.16 7.58 -22.57
N PRO A 172 -15.60 7.73 -23.80
CA PRO A 172 -16.14 8.66 -24.78
C PRO A 172 -17.58 8.31 -25.15
N SER A 173 -18.39 9.33 -25.50
CA SER A 173 -19.76 9.20 -25.98
C SER A 173 -19.96 10.00 -27.27
N PHE A 174 -21.07 9.77 -27.97
CA PHE A 174 -21.40 10.49 -29.20
C PHE A 174 -22.12 11.83 -28.97
N ASP A 175 -22.23 12.25 -27.69
CA ASP A 175 -22.76 13.56 -27.31
C ASP A 175 -21.62 14.51 -26.96
N PHE A 176 -21.69 15.74 -27.42
CA PHE A 176 -20.73 16.79 -27.07
C PHE A 176 -20.98 17.22 -25.62
N SER A 177 -19.96 17.07 -24.76
CA SER A 177 -20.05 17.44 -23.34
C SER A 177 -18.69 17.81 -22.77
N GLY A 178 -18.69 18.53 -21.66
CA GLY A 178 -17.46 18.86 -20.97
C GLY A 178 -17.73 19.44 -19.61
N GLY A 179 -16.68 19.48 -18.79
CA GLY A 179 -16.77 20.02 -17.44
C GLY A 179 -15.43 20.43 -16.91
N GLY A 180 -15.46 21.26 -15.89
CA GLY A 180 -14.26 21.70 -15.18
C GLY A 180 -14.54 21.97 -13.71
N GLN A 181 -13.51 21.79 -12.91
CA GLN A 181 -13.54 21.98 -11.46
C GLN A 181 -12.28 22.70 -11.00
N LEU A 182 -12.45 23.71 -10.15
CA LEU A 182 -11.39 24.42 -9.48
C LEU A 182 -11.59 24.30 -7.96
N GLU A 183 -10.55 23.95 -7.26
CA GLU A 183 -10.55 23.85 -5.80
C GLU A 183 -9.42 24.69 -5.20
N TYR A 184 -9.71 25.33 -4.07
CA TYR A 184 -8.72 26.03 -3.28
C TYR A 184 -8.99 25.78 -1.78
N GLY A 185 -7.92 25.53 -1.02
CA GLY A 185 -8.04 25.18 0.41
C GLY A 185 -6.83 25.60 1.24
N ASN A 186 -6.85 25.18 2.51
CA ASN A 186 -5.71 25.38 3.39
C ASN A 186 -4.48 24.57 2.91
N TYR A 187 -3.30 24.85 3.42
CA TYR A 187 -1.99 24.35 2.94
C TYR A 187 -1.72 24.74 1.48
N ASP A 188 -2.18 25.91 1.07
CA ASP A 188 -2.08 26.42 -0.32
C ASP A 188 -2.56 25.37 -1.37
N TYR A 189 -3.55 24.55 -0.97
CA TYR A 189 -4.13 23.54 -1.83
C TYR A 189 -4.80 24.18 -3.04
N PHE A 190 -4.39 23.78 -4.20
CA PHE A 190 -5.00 24.14 -5.48
C PHE A 190 -5.15 22.90 -6.35
N ARG A 191 -6.36 22.69 -6.85
CA ARG A 191 -6.64 21.64 -7.85
C ARG A 191 -7.47 22.20 -8.99
N ALA A 192 -7.03 21.90 -10.21
CA ALA A 192 -7.76 22.17 -11.44
C ALA A 192 -7.97 20.85 -12.18
N ALA A 193 -9.22 20.49 -12.42
CA ALA A 193 -9.59 19.31 -13.19
C ALA A 193 -10.52 19.72 -14.34
N GLY A 194 -10.41 19.04 -15.47
CA GLY A 194 -11.28 19.31 -16.61
C GLY A 194 -11.37 18.12 -17.54
N ASN A 195 -12.50 18.00 -18.20
CA ASN A 195 -12.73 16.99 -19.22
C ASN A 195 -13.51 17.58 -20.40
N ILE A 196 -13.28 17.00 -21.56
CA ILE A 196 -14.06 17.30 -22.78
C ILE A 196 -14.30 16.02 -23.56
N ASN A 197 -15.52 15.83 -23.99
CA ASN A 197 -15.95 14.74 -24.84
C ASN A 197 -16.43 15.32 -26.19
N VAL A 198 -15.82 14.84 -27.27
CA VAL A 198 -16.08 15.36 -28.62
C VAL A 198 -16.42 14.21 -29.55
N PRO A 199 -17.66 14.15 -30.10
CA PRO A 199 -17.97 13.25 -31.19
C PRO A 199 -17.28 13.77 -32.47
N LEU A 200 -16.50 12.90 -33.13
CA LEU A 200 -15.79 13.20 -34.38
C LEU A 200 -16.58 12.71 -35.61
N GLY A 201 -17.76 12.15 -35.39
CA GLY A 201 -18.67 11.60 -36.37
C GLY A 201 -19.65 10.63 -35.72
N GLU A 202 -20.40 9.90 -36.55
CA GLU A 202 -21.40 8.92 -36.03
C GLU A 202 -20.80 7.65 -35.46
N THR A 203 -19.51 7.38 -35.77
CA THR A 203 -18.82 6.14 -35.35
C THR A 203 -17.54 6.36 -34.56
N LEU A 204 -17.15 7.61 -34.36
CA LEU A 204 -15.90 7.98 -33.75
C LEU A 204 -16.11 9.09 -32.69
N ALA A 205 -15.68 8.88 -31.49
CA ALA A 205 -15.70 9.86 -30.40
C ALA A 205 -14.38 9.89 -29.65
N THR A 206 -14.05 11.04 -29.08
CA THR A 206 -12.86 11.20 -28.25
C THR A 206 -13.19 11.89 -26.92
N ARG A 207 -12.46 11.52 -25.86
CA ARG A 207 -12.55 12.15 -24.56
C ARG A 207 -11.14 12.44 -24.05
N ILE A 208 -10.96 13.62 -23.49
CA ILE A 208 -9.72 14.02 -22.81
C ILE A 208 -10.08 14.50 -21.43
N ASP A 209 -9.38 14.01 -20.42
CA ASP A 209 -9.44 14.50 -19.03
C ASP A 209 -8.03 14.81 -18.54
N ALA A 210 -7.91 15.90 -17.77
CA ALA A 210 -6.65 16.35 -17.19
C ALA A 210 -6.87 16.91 -15.80
N VAL A 211 -5.88 16.68 -14.93
CA VAL A 211 -5.88 17.16 -13.54
C VAL A 211 -4.51 17.71 -13.20
N TYR A 212 -4.49 18.84 -12.52
CA TYR A 212 -3.31 19.39 -11.85
C TYR A 212 -3.63 19.63 -10.37
N THR A 213 -2.77 19.15 -9.48
CA THR A 213 -2.94 19.32 -8.03
C THR A 213 -1.64 19.81 -7.43
N ARG A 214 -1.71 20.86 -6.62
CA ARG A 214 -0.61 21.35 -5.80
C ARG A 214 -1.09 21.57 -4.35
N ARG A 215 -0.21 21.29 -3.37
CA ARG A 215 -0.46 21.52 -1.96
C ARG A 215 0.87 21.59 -1.21
N ASP A 216 0.99 22.48 -0.23
CA ASP A 216 2.12 22.50 0.70
C ASP A 216 2.11 21.26 1.59
N GLY A 217 3.25 20.89 2.14
CA GLY A 217 3.41 19.72 2.99
C GLY A 217 2.70 19.85 4.33
N PHE A 218 2.35 18.68 4.89
CA PHE A 218 1.76 18.62 6.23
C PHE A 218 2.79 18.58 7.35
N TYR A 219 4.03 18.22 7.06
CA TYR A 219 5.14 18.24 8.00
C TYR A 219 6.01 19.46 7.74
N TYR A 220 6.42 20.12 8.81
CA TYR A 220 7.30 21.27 8.73
C TYR A 220 8.70 20.92 9.26
N ASP A 221 9.71 21.06 8.42
CA ASP A 221 11.11 20.95 8.81
C ASP A 221 11.64 22.31 9.21
N ALA A 222 11.63 22.56 10.53
CA ALA A 222 12.08 23.83 11.11
C ALA A 222 13.58 24.11 10.88
N ARG A 223 14.39 23.10 10.54
CA ARG A 223 15.82 23.24 10.33
C ARG A 223 16.15 23.77 8.94
N ASN A 224 15.46 23.29 7.94
CA ASN A 224 15.68 23.62 6.54
C ASN A 224 14.62 24.60 6.00
N ASP A 225 13.66 25.02 6.83
CA ASP A 225 12.55 25.92 6.49
C ASP A 225 11.80 25.43 5.23
N THR A 226 11.31 24.20 5.29
CA THR A 226 10.62 23.55 4.16
C THR A 226 9.50 22.63 4.65
N ASP A 227 8.46 22.52 3.84
CA ASP A 227 7.37 21.57 4.07
C ASP A 227 7.70 20.23 3.40
N ILE A 228 7.23 19.13 4.02
CA ILE A 228 7.39 17.75 3.56
C ILE A 228 6.02 17.09 3.54
N ASN A 229 5.82 16.10 2.68
CA ASN A 229 4.54 15.50 2.31
C ASN A 229 3.65 16.49 1.53
N ASP A 230 4.28 17.27 0.66
CA ASP A 230 3.63 18.14 -0.30
C ASP A 230 2.99 17.33 -1.46
N ARG A 231 2.32 18.03 -2.36
CA ARG A 231 1.81 17.48 -3.61
C ARG A 231 2.10 18.45 -4.76
N ASP A 232 2.66 17.91 -5.83
CA ASP A 232 2.75 18.56 -7.15
C ASP A 232 2.54 17.47 -8.20
N ARG A 233 1.32 17.38 -8.74
CA ARG A 233 0.85 16.28 -9.58
C ARG A 233 0.20 16.80 -10.84
N PHE A 234 0.55 16.16 -11.94
CA PHE A 234 -0.10 16.34 -13.22
C PHE A 234 -0.55 14.98 -13.76
N PHE A 235 -1.79 14.93 -14.23
CA PHE A 235 -2.39 13.76 -14.87
C PHE A 235 -3.10 14.18 -16.14
N VAL A 236 -2.99 13.36 -17.19
CA VAL A 236 -3.80 13.48 -18.42
C VAL A 236 -4.13 12.11 -18.96
N ARG A 237 -5.37 11.94 -19.43
CA ARG A 237 -5.84 10.75 -20.15
C ARG A 237 -6.56 11.18 -21.41
N GLY A 238 -6.18 10.56 -22.54
CA GLY A 238 -6.86 10.66 -23.79
C GLY A 238 -7.48 9.34 -24.20
N GLN A 239 -8.70 9.36 -24.70
CA GLN A 239 -9.43 8.17 -25.11
C GLN A 239 -10.03 8.35 -26.49
N LEU A 240 -10.12 7.26 -27.25
CA LEU A 240 -10.77 7.17 -28.54
C LEU A 240 -11.74 5.98 -28.50
N LEU A 241 -12.99 6.21 -28.88
CA LEU A 241 -14.02 5.20 -29.09
C LEU A 241 -14.36 5.14 -30.55
N PHE A 242 -14.25 3.95 -31.13
CA PHE A 242 -14.60 3.69 -32.52
C PHE A 242 -15.60 2.54 -32.64
N GLU A 243 -16.78 2.82 -33.14
CA GLU A 243 -17.91 1.88 -33.33
C GLU A 243 -18.32 1.90 -34.79
N PRO A 244 -17.59 1.20 -35.71
CA PRO A 244 -17.88 1.16 -37.12
C PRO A 244 -19.19 0.46 -37.47
N SER A 245 -19.66 -0.42 -36.58
CA SER A 245 -20.94 -1.12 -36.66
C SER A 245 -21.45 -1.42 -35.26
N SER A 246 -22.68 -1.89 -35.13
CA SER A 246 -23.24 -2.40 -33.87
C SER A 246 -22.45 -3.56 -33.25
N ASP A 247 -21.68 -4.26 -34.07
CA ASP A 247 -21.03 -5.52 -33.69
C ASP A 247 -19.57 -5.33 -33.27
N ILE A 248 -18.98 -4.15 -33.55
CA ILE A 248 -17.57 -3.88 -33.27
C ILE A 248 -17.44 -2.60 -32.47
N ARG A 249 -16.80 -2.72 -31.32
CA ARG A 249 -16.43 -1.58 -30.45
C ARG A 249 -14.94 -1.63 -30.17
N VAL A 250 -14.25 -0.52 -30.43
CA VAL A 250 -12.83 -0.35 -30.13
C VAL A 250 -12.64 0.84 -29.23
N ARG A 251 -12.01 0.65 -28.08
CA ARG A 251 -11.64 1.73 -27.17
C ARG A 251 -10.12 1.75 -27.00
N LEU A 252 -9.49 2.88 -27.30
CA LEU A 252 -8.07 3.11 -27.10
C LEU A 252 -7.90 4.15 -25.98
N ILE A 253 -6.94 3.92 -25.08
CA ILE A 253 -6.65 4.79 -23.94
C ILE A 253 -5.15 5.03 -23.89
N GLY A 254 -4.75 6.30 -23.71
CA GLY A 254 -3.40 6.67 -23.36
C GLY A 254 -3.42 7.61 -22.15
N ASP A 255 -2.56 7.39 -21.18
CA ASP A 255 -2.47 8.24 -20.00
C ASP A 255 -1.02 8.52 -19.58
N TYR A 256 -0.85 9.63 -18.88
CA TYR A 256 0.43 10.07 -18.33
C TYR A 256 0.21 10.75 -16.98
N THR A 257 1.00 10.39 -16.01
CA THR A 257 1.07 11.00 -14.66
C THR A 257 2.51 11.40 -14.37
N ARG A 258 2.69 12.59 -13.82
CA ARG A 258 3.95 13.02 -13.23
C ARG A 258 3.71 13.58 -11.83
N ARG A 259 4.61 13.23 -10.92
CA ARG A 259 4.68 13.77 -9.55
C ARG A 259 6.09 14.26 -9.29
N ASP A 260 6.21 15.39 -8.59
CA ASP A 260 7.47 15.99 -8.15
C ASP A 260 7.26 16.46 -6.71
N GLU A 261 7.52 15.55 -5.75
CA GLU A 261 7.04 15.70 -4.37
C GLU A 261 8.15 15.36 -3.37
N LYS A 262 8.04 15.96 -2.18
CA LYS A 262 8.86 15.60 -1.02
C LYS A 262 8.07 14.66 -0.14
N CYS A 263 8.36 13.39 -0.16
CA CYS A 263 7.62 12.37 0.60
C CYS A 263 8.55 11.26 1.11
N CYS A 264 8.35 10.67 2.24
CA CYS A 264 7.38 10.95 3.29
C CYS A 264 8.11 11.03 4.62
N ALA A 265 7.86 12.08 5.39
CA ALA A 265 8.40 12.22 6.74
C ALA A 265 7.67 11.32 7.73
N ALA A 266 8.37 10.88 8.76
CA ALA A 266 7.80 10.18 9.90
C ALA A 266 8.21 10.88 11.21
N THR A 267 7.44 10.65 12.26
CA THR A 267 7.75 11.12 13.62
C THR A 267 7.96 9.91 14.53
N TYR A 268 8.60 10.12 15.68
CA TYR A 268 8.68 9.06 16.68
C TYR A 268 7.30 8.74 17.26
N VAL A 269 7.08 7.48 17.61
CA VAL A 269 5.93 7.09 18.42
C VAL A 269 6.09 7.71 19.80
N ASP A 270 4.99 8.22 20.36
CA ASP A 270 4.98 8.86 21.67
C ASP A 270 5.59 7.93 22.73
N ASN A 271 6.58 8.48 23.43
CA ASN A 271 7.31 7.75 24.46
C ASN A 271 6.64 7.80 25.82
N SER A 272 5.51 8.50 25.99
CA SER A 272 4.80 8.55 27.29
C SER A 272 4.34 7.17 27.75
N VAL A 273 4.10 6.25 26.83
CA VAL A 273 3.77 4.84 27.07
C VAL A 273 4.91 3.88 26.74
N ASN A 274 6.08 4.38 26.33
CA ASN A 274 7.20 3.57 25.90
C ASN A 274 8.05 3.13 27.07
N PRO A 275 8.32 1.83 27.29
CA PRO A 275 9.15 1.31 28.37
C PRO A 275 10.59 1.81 28.35
N PHE A 276 11.07 2.43 27.25
CA PHE A 276 12.40 3.05 27.19
C PHE A 276 12.54 4.26 28.08
N ILE A 277 11.44 4.99 28.34
CA ILE A 277 11.44 6.14 29.25
C ILE A 277 10.72 5.79 30.56
N GLY A 278 9.92 4.74 30.57
CA GLY A 278 9.27 4.20 31.75
C GLY A 278 10.20 3.27 32.53
N ASN A 279 10.05 3.24 33.86
CA ASN A 279 10.67 2.23 34.71
C ASN A 279 9.85 0.94 34.64
N LEU A 280 10.39 -0.13 34.07
CA LEU A 280 9.69 -1.43 33.95
C LEU A 280 9.25 -2.00 35.30
N ASN A 281 9.96 -1.66 36.41
CA ASN A 281 9.57 -2.04 37.74
C ASN A 281 8.49 -1.13 38.36
N ASN A 282 8.26 0.04 37.75
CA ASN A 282 7.22 0.98 38.13
C ASN A 282 6.81 1.82 36.89
N PRO A 283 5.93 1.28 36.04
CA PRO A 283 5.55 1.93 34.77
C PRO A 283 4.91 3.30 34.94
N SER A 284 4.37 3.60 36.10
CA SER A 284 3.78 4.91 36.41
C SER A 284 4.81 6.01 36.69
N THR A 285 6.09 5.68 36.78
CA THR A 285 7.16 6.63 37.06
C THR A 285 8.01 6.79 35.81
N PRO A 286 7.86 7.86 35.01
CA PRO A 286 8.70 8.10 33.86
C PRO A 286 10.18 8.15 34.26
N LEU A 287 11.03 7.42 33.54
CA LEU A 287 12.48 7.63 33.66
C LEU A 287 12.78 9.01 33.04
N SER A 288 13.58 9.80 33.78
CA SER A 288 14.20 10.95 33.14
C SER A 288 15.02 10.47 31.94
N PRO A 289 14.90 11.06 30.76
CA PRO A 289 15.72 10.72 29.60
C PRO A 289 17.22 10.84 29.86
N LEU A 290 17.58 11.50 30.97
CA LEU A 290 18.96 11.71 31.44
C LEU A 290 19.49 10.59 32.32
N GLN A 291 18.66 9.65 32.74
CA GLN A 291 19.10 8.55 33.58
C GLN A 291 19.60 7.39 32.70
N ALA A 292 20.86 7.01 32.92
CA ALA A 292 21.52 5.93 32.18
C ALA A 292 21.00 4.52 32.55
N ASN A 293 19.75 4.35 32.94
CA ASN A 293 19.16 3.07 33.36
C ASN A 293 18.84 2.15 32.18
N GLY A 294 19.86 1.84 31.42
CA GLY A 294 19.78 0.84 30.38
C GLY A 294 19.17 1.32 29.06
N ASN A 295 18.70 2.57 28.95
CA ASN A 295 18.31 3.16 27.67
C ASN A 295 19.46 4.03 27.11
N ASN A 296 20.56 3.38 26.77
CA ASN A 296 21.73 4.07 26.24
C ASN A 296 21.45 4.75 24.89
N ILE A 297 20.50 4.28 24.11
CA ILE A 297 20.23 4.83 22.77
C ILE A 297 19.69 6.26 22.84
N VAL A 298 18.78 6.54 23.78
CA VAL A 298 18.25 7.92 24.00
C VAL A 298 19.36 8.85 24.46
N ASN A 299 20.24 8.40 25.36
CA ASN A 299 21.38 9.20 25.81
C ASN A 299 22.34 9.50 24.65
N VAL A 300 22.65 8.50 23.83
CA VAL A 300 23.55 8.67 22.66
C VAL A 300 22.94 9.64 21.67
N LEU A 301 21.67 9.51 21.32
CA LEU A 301 20.99 10.42 20.40
C LEU A 301 21.00 11.85 20.93
N ARG A 302 20.67 12.06 22.21
CA ARG A 302 20.73 13.39 22.86
C ARG A 302 22.14 13.98 22.79
N ASP A 303 23.16 13.20 23.15
CA ASP A 303 24.55 13.64 23.20
C ASP A 303 25.11 13.97 21.81
N LEU A 304 24.49 13.45 20.76
CA LEU A 304 24.79 13.75 19.35
C LEU A 304 23.91 14.85 18.75
N GLY A 305 23.00 15.43 19.54
CA GLY A 305 22.22 16.59 19.15
C GLY A 305 20.75 16.34 18.82
N GLN A 306 20.22 15.13 19.11
CA GLN A 306 18.78 14.85 18.97
C GLN A 306 17.99 15.72 19.95
N ASN A 307 16.99 16.43 19.47
CA ASN A 307 16.03 17.11 20.33
C ASN A 307 15.19 16.08 21.08
N LEU A 308 15.18 16.13 22.42
CA LEU A 308 14.44 15.18 23.23
C LEU A 308 12.93 15.31 23.10
N SER A 309 12.41 16.50 22.80
CA SER A 309 10.97 16.68 22.57
C SER A 309 10.49 15.91 21.34
N ALA A 310 11.35 15.70 20.34
CA ALA A 310 11.03 14.91 19.17
C ALA A 310 10.82 13.41 19.47
N LEU A 311 11.33 12.92 20.60
CA LEU A 311 11.10 11.53 21.05
C LEU A 311 9.74 11.35 21.75
N ASN A 312 8.99 12.43 21.92
CA ASN A 312 7.65 12.43 22.49
C ASN A 312 6.78 13.49 21.79
N PRO A 313 6.50 13.30 20.50
CA PRO A 313 5.93 14.32 19.65
C PRO A 313 4.43 14.60 19.90
N GLY A 314 3.67 13.68 20.49
CA GLY A 314 2.23 13.83 20.71
C GLY A 314 1.48 14.11 19.40
N TYR A 315 1.78 13.41 18.32
CA TYR A 315 1.28 13.64 16.95
C TYR A 315 1.74 14.97 16.31
N SER A 316 2.77 15.65 16.84
CA SER A 316 3.35 16.81 16.16
C SER A 316 3.92 16.42 14.80
N ARG A 317 3.69 17.30 13.82
CA ARG A 317 4.25 17.19 12.47
C ARG A 317 5.50 18.04 12.27
N ASP A 318 6.04 18.59 13.36
CA ASP A 318 7.34 19.26 13.32
C ASP A 318 8.46 18.24 13.28
N VAL A 319 9.25 18.28 12.24
CA VAL A 319 10.39 17.38 12.03
C VAL A 319 11.70 18.15 11.95
N SER A 320 12.80 17.47 11.96
CA SER A 320 14.12 18.07 11.78
C SER A 320 14.99 17.13 10.96
N VAL A 321 15.06 17.42 9.66
CA VAL A 321 15.83 16.67 8.69
C VAL A 321 17.30 16.98 8.82
N SER A 322 18.14 15.98 8.71
CA SER A 322 19.61 16.11 8.75
C SER A 322 20.12 17.04 7.63
N PRO A 323 21.14 17.88 7.87
CA PRO A 323 21.64 18.81 6.87
C PRO A 323 22.11 18.13 5.59
N GLY A 324 21.61 18.60 4.46
CA GLY A 324 21.93 18.06 3.14
C GLY A 324 21.20 16.75 2.80
N ARG A 325 20.21 16.35 3.61
CA ARG A 325 19.28 15.28 3.28
C ARG A 325 17.98 15.90 2.75
N SER A 326 17.28 15.14 1.92
CA SER A 326 16.06 15.59 1.26
C SER A 326 15.14 14.40 1.03
N PHE A 327 13.83 14.66 1.08
CA PHE A 327 12.78 13.71 0.68
C PHE A 327 12.32 13.94 -0.77
N ASP A 328 13.08 14.70 -1.56
CA ASP A 328 12.74 14.95 -2.96
C ASP A 328 12.61 13.64 -3.73
N GLY A 329 11.54 13.53 -4.49
CA GLY A 329 11.26 12.38 -5.32
C GLY A 329 10.45 12.73 -6.55
N THR A 330 10.66 11.95 -7.61
CA THR A 330 9.89 12.07 -8.86
C THR A 330 9.24 10.76 -9.18
N THR A 331 8.05 10.80 -9.75
CA THR A 331 7.37 9.62 -10.29
C THR A 331 6.79 9.97 -11.67
N GLU A 332 7.03 9.10 -12.63
CA GLU A 332 6.41 9.13 -13.94
C GLU A 332 5.72 7.79 -14.20
N ASP A 333 4.44 7.83 -14.56
CA ASP A 333 3.65 6.67 -14.96
C ASP A 333 2.91 6.99 -16.26
N TRP A 334 3.10 6.15 -17.27
CA TRP A 334 2.42 6.31 -18.54
C TRP A 334 2.10 4.98 -19.19
N GLY A 335 1.12 4.96 -20.05
CA GLY A 335 0.81 3.75 -20.79
C GLY A 335 -0.25 3.92 -21.84
N PHE A 336 -0.42 2.82 -22.57
CA PHE A 336 -1.43 2.67 -23.58
C PHE A 336 -2.19 1.36 -23.38
N SER A 337 -3.49 1.42 -23.63
CA SER A 337 -4.32 0.20 -23.71
C SER A 337 -5.32 0.29 -24.84
N GLY A 338 -5.71 -0.88 -25.33
CA GLY A 338 -6.73 -1.02 -26.34
C GLY A 338 -7.64 -2.18 -26.00
N GLN A 339 -8.94 -1.94 -26.03
CA GLN A 339 -9.98 -2.97 -25.94
C GLN A 339 -10.73 -3.05 -27.25
N VAL A 340 -10.95 -4.26 -27.74
CA VAL A 340 -11.76 -4.58 -28.89
C VAL A 340 -12.82 -5.57 -28.45
N ASP A 341 -14.07 -5.21 -28.60
CA ASP A 341 -15.22 -6.10 -28.44
C ASP A 341 -15.83 -6.36 -29.82
N TRP A 342 -15.94 -7.62 -30.18
CA TRP A 342 -16.49 -8.05 -31.45
C TRP A 342 -17.55 -9.12 -31.23
N ASP A 343 -18.78 -8.78 -31.56
CA ASP A 343 -19.94 -9.63 -31.51
C ASP A 343 -20.11 -10.40 -32.84
N PHE A 344 -20.11 -11.73 -32.78
CA PHE A 344 -20.36 -12.61 -33.94
C PHE A 344 -21.83 -13.11 -33.99
N GLY A 345 -22.70 -12.58 -33.13
CA GLY A 345 -24.08 -13.03 -32.96
C GLY A 345 -24.23 -14.26 -32.06
N ALA A 346 -23.35 -15.26 -32.17
CA ALA A 346 -23.35 -16.46 -31.29
C ALA A 346 -22.37 -16.33 -30.12
N ALA A 347 -21.42 -15.43 -30.21
CA ALA A 347 -20.39 -15.19 -29.19
C ALA A 347 -19.76 -13.82 -29.35
N THR A 348 -19.27 -13.25 -28.28
CA THR A 348 -18.51 -12.00 -28.26
C THR A 348 -17.05 -12.27 -27.92
N LEU A 349 -16.14 -11.79 -28.76
CA LEU A 349 -14.70 -11.78 -28.49
C LEU A 349 -14.32 -10.44 -27.87
N THR A 350 -13.73 -10.47 -26.70
CA THR A 350 -13.07 -9.30 -26.08
C THR A 350 -11.56 -9.51 -26.09
N SER A 351 -10.83 -8.53 -26.62
CA SER A 351 -9.36 -8.46 -26.60
C SER A 351 -8.92 -7.21 -25.85
N ILE A 352 -8.09 -7.36 -24.80
CA ILE A 352 -7.53 -6.25 -24.03
C ILE A 352 -6.01 -6.34 -24.11
N THR A 353 -5.39 -5.31 -24.69
CA THR A 353 -3.92 -5.17 -24.77
C THR A 353 -3.49 -3.99 -23.93
N GLY A 354 -2.47 -4.14 -23.10
CA GLY A 354 -1.93 -3.07 -22.26
C GLY A 354 -0.41 -3.01 -22.29
N TYR A 355 0.15 -1.81 -22.32
CA TYR A 355 1.56 -1.54 -22.05
C TYR A 355 1.66 -0.40 -21.06
N ARG A 356 2.50 -0.60 -20.01
CA ARG A 356 2.71 0.41 -18.95
C ARG A 356 4.20 0.56 -18.67
N SER A 357 4.61 1.78 -18.36
CA SER A 357 5.92 2.11 -17.80
C SER A 357 5.74 3.01 -16.60
N TYR A 358 6.31 2.60 -15.48
CA TYR A 358 6.34 3.34 -14.23
C TYR A 358 7.78 3.51 -13.79
N ASP A 359 8.18 4.72 -13.48
CA ASP A 359 9.52 5.06 -12.96
C ASP A 359 9.36 5.96 -11.73
N SER A 360 10.03 5.63 -10.64
CA SER A 360 10.02 6.43 -9.41
C SER A 360 11.40 6.46 -8.80
N ASP A 361 11.89 7.67 -8.53
CA ASP A 361 13.13 7.94 -7.79
C ASP A 361 12.80 8.73 -6.53
N GLN A 362 13.46 8.41 -5.40
CA GLN A 362 13.20 9.09 -4.14
C GLN A 362 14.41 9.10 -3.22
N GLY A 363 14.85 10.29 -2.78
CA GLY A 363 15.73 10.48 -1.65
C GLY A 363 15.01 10.32 -0.31
N GLY A 364 15.78 10.30 0.79
CA GLY A 364 15.18 10.28 2.12
C GLY A 364 16.22 10.38 3.22
N ASP A 365 15.83 11.03 4.31
CA ASP A 365 16.44 10.93 5.63
C ASP A 365 15.78 9.74 6.34
N ILE A 366 16.39 8.56 6.18
CA ILE A 366 15.72 7.28 6.47
C ILE A 366 15.66 6.98 7.97
N ASP A 367 16.48 7.63 8.78
CA ASP A 367 16.41 7.47 10.24
C ASP A 367 15.36 8.37 10.91
N TYR A 368 14.79 9.34 10.17
CA TYR A 368 13.74 10.28 10.61
C TYR A 368 14.09 11.08 11.85
N GLY A 369 15.39 11.23 12.15
CA GLY A 369 15.89 11.91 13.32
C GLY A 369 16.76 13.12 12.99
N THR A 370 17.22 13.82 14.06
CA THR A 370 18.15 14.95 13.91
C THR A 370 19.61 14.47 13.74
N VAL A 371 19.90 13.26 14.18
CA VAL A 371 21.22 12.63 14.10
C VAL A 371 21.31 11.85 12.80
N ASP A 372 22.17 12.28 11.89
CA ASP A 372 22.30 11.73 10.54
C ASP A 372 22.94 10.31 10.56
N ILE A 373 22.06 9.29 10.65
CA ILE A 373 22.44 7.88 10.78
C ILE A 373 22.36 7.17 9.43
N LEU A 374 21.28 7.39 8.66
CA LEU A 374 20.96 6.60 7.47
C LEU A 374 20.18 7.43 6.45
N TYR A 375 20.60 7.38 5.18
CA TYR A 375 19.94 8.14 4.13
C TYR A 375 19.99 7.47 2.76
N ARG A 376 19.10 7.90 1.87
CA ARG A 376 19.19 7.76 0.42
C ARG A 376 19.38 9.12 -0.22
N ALA A 377 20.40 9.26 -1.07
CA ALA A 377 20.61 10.50 -1.80
C ALA A 377 19.54 10.64 -2.91
N ALA A 378 19.00 11.85 -3.09
CA ALA A 378 18.14 12.18 -4.21
C ALA A 378 18.99 12.47 -5.47
N ASP A 379 19.63 11.44 -6.01
CA ASP A 379 20.58 11.54 -7.13
C ASP A 379 20.28 10.55 -8.28
N GLY A 380 19.06 10.00 -8.30
CA GLY A 380 18.65 8.95 -9.24
C GLY A 380 19.19 7.56 -8.90
N GLY A 381 19.82 7.42 -7.72
CA GLY A 381 20.40 6.14 -7.27
C GLY A 381 19.44 5.27 -6.46
N ALA A 382 18.26 5.78 -6.09
CA ALA A 382 17.21 5.07 -5.35
C ALA A 382 15.94 5.03 -6.18
N SER A 383 15.85 4.12 -7.15
CA SER A 383 14.76 4.10 -8.13
C SER A 383 14.11 2.73 -8.28
N ARG A 384 12.84 2.77 -8.72
CA ARG A 384 12.03 1.59 -9.07
C ARG A 384 11.42 1.82 -10.44
N ARG A 385 11.65 0.90 -11.36
CA ARG A 385 11.10 0.93 -12.70
C ARG A 385 10.36 -0.36 -13.01
N PHE A 386 9.13 -0.23 -13.44
CA PHE A 386 8.29 -1.32 -13.92
C PHE A 386 7.94 -1.10 -15.39
N GLU A 387 8.12 -2.10 -16.21
CA GLU A 387 7.65 -2.12 -17.60
C GLU A 387 6.80 -3.39 -17.76
N THR A 388 5.53 -3.23 -18.12
CA THR A 388 4.59 -4.34 -18.19
C THR A 388 3.87 -4.35 -19.52
N PHE A 389 3.90 -5.49 -20.21
CA PHE A 389 3.02 -5.81 -21.33
C PHE A 389 2.02 -6.86 -20.90
N SER A 390 0.75 -6.68 -21.27
CA SER A 390 -0.31 -7.67 -21.03
C SER A 390 -1.24 -7.82 -22.22
N GLN A 391 -1.73 -9.04 -22.41
CA GLN A 391 -2.73 -9.39 -23.41
C GLN A 391 -3.75 -10.33 -22.81
N GLU A 392 -5.02 -9.99 -22.88
CA GLU A 392 -6.12 -10.85 -22.53
C GLU A 392 -7.03 -11.08 -23.74
N LEU A 393 -7.47 -12.31 -23.93
CA LEU A 393 -8.48 -12.70 -24.92
C LEU A 393 -9.58 -13.45 -24.20
N ARG A 394 -10.82 -13.00 -24.34
CA ARG A 394 -12.02 -13.67 -23.83
C ARG A 394 -13.00 -13.92 -24.96
N LEU A 395 -13.59 -15.09 -24.94
CA LEU A 395 -14.73 -15.42 -25.79
C LEU A 395 -15.87 -15.89 -24.89
N ASN A 396 -17.00 -15.24 -25.00
CA ASN A 396 -18.19 -15.57 -24.20
C ASN A 396 -19.43 -15.65 -25.07
N GLY A 397 -20.40 -16.41 -24.66
CA GLY A 397 -21.67 -16.58 -25.37
C GLY A 397 -22.66 -17.41 -24.58
N GLU A 398 -23.81 -17.67 -25.17
CA GLU A 398 -24.88 -18.51 -24.62
C GLU A 398 -24.95 -19.84 -25.37
N ALA A 399 -25.41 -20.88 -24.67
CA ALA A 399 -25.64 -22.21 -25.26
C ALA A 399 -26.88 -22.84 -24.64
N PHE A 400 -27.38 -23.92 -25.28
CA PHE A 400 -28.51 -24.71 -24.81
C PHE A 400 -29.79 -23.91 -24.56
N ASN A 401 -30.12 -22.94 -25.47
CA ASN A 401 -31.26 -22.04 -25.39
C ASN A 401 -31.24 -21.18 -24.11
N GLY A 402 -30.09 -20.57 -23.82
CA GLY A 402 -29.91 -19.67 -22.66
C GLY A 402 -29.76 -20.41 -21.33
N ARG A 403 -29.51 -21.73 -21.31
CA ARG A 403 -29.26 -22.50 -20.08
C ARG A 403 -27.81 -22.47 -19.62
N LEU A 404 -26.91 -22.03 -20.45
CA LEU A 404 -25.48 -21.94 -20.16
C LEU A 404 -24.93 -20.65 -20.72
N ASP A 405 -24.46 -19.78 -19.85
CA ASP A 405 -23.60 -18.65 -20.21
C ASP A 405 -22.15 -19.10 -20.02
N TRP A 406 -21.43 -19.28 -21.11
CA TRP A 406 -20.06 -19.74 -21.08
C TRP A 406 -19.08 -18.60 -21.34
N LEU A 407 -17.89 -18.69 -20.73
CA LEU A 407 -16.76 -17.83 -20.98
C LEU A 407 -15.48 -18.67 -20.95
N VAL A 408 -14.63 -18.50 -21.96
CA VAL A 408 -13.27 -19.05 -22.00
C VAL A 408 -12.29 -17.91 -22.29
N GLY A 409 -11.10 -17.97 -21.71
CA GLY A 409 -10.11 -16.92 -21.91
C GLY A 409 -8.68 -17.40 -21.82
N ALA A 410 -7.80 -16.56 -22.35
CA ALA A 410 -6.36 -16.70 -22.27
C ALA A 410 -5.73 -15.36 -21.86
N TYR A 411 -4.69 -15.44 -21.06
CA TYR A 411 -3.96 -14.27 -20.57
C TYR A 411 -2.45 -14.48 -20.71
N TYR A 412 -1.75 -13.41 -21.07
CA TYR A 412 -0.30 -13.35 -21.07
C TYR A 412 0.16 -12.01 -20.48
N ALA A 413 1.20 -12.06 -19.66
CA ALA A 413 1.89 -10.84 -19.21
C ALA A 413 3.40 -11.08 -19.13
N ASP A 414 4.16 -10.01 -19.42
CA ASP A 414 5.62 -9.93 -19.29
C ASP A 414 5.95 -8.63 -18.55
N GLU A 415 6.58 -8.74 -17.38
CA GLU A 415 6.92 -7.61 -16.52
C GLU A 415 8.41 -7.61 -16.23
N ASP A 416 9.04 -6.47 -16.50
CA ASP A 416 10.40 -6.16 -16.07
C ASP A 416 10.36 -5.20 -14.89
N LEU A 417 10.98 -5.61 -13.78
CA LEU A 417 11.23 -4.78 -12.61
C LEU A 417 12.72 -4.52 -12.48
N THR A 418 13.12 -3.25 -12.48
CA THR A 418 14.47 -2.83 -12.08
C THR A 418 14.38 -1.99 -10.81
N VAL A 419 15.17 -2.35 -9.81
CA VAL A 419 15.34 -1.58 -8.57
C VAL A 419 16.80 -1.18 -8.46
N THR A 420 17.06 0.09 -8.18
CA THR A 420 18.38 0.56 -7.76
C THR A 420 18.28 1.07 -6.33
N ASP A 421 19.33 0.86 -5.53
CA ASP A 421 19.38 1.35 -4.14
C ASP A 421 20.77 1.94 -3.83
N ASN A 422 20.76 3.13 -3.23
CA ASN A 422 21.94 3.85 -2.78
C ASN A 422 21.92 4.09 -1.27
N LEU A 423 21.30 3.19 -0.47
CA LEU A 423 21.21 3.32 0.99
C LEU A 423 22.61 3.40 1.61
N ARG A 424 22.87 4.49 2.35
CA ARG A 424 24.19 4.80 2.93
C ARG A 424 24.06 5.19 4.41
N PHE A 425 25.10 4.90 5.16
CA PHE A 425 25.28 5.48 6.48
C PHE A 425 25.41 7.01 6.40
N GLY A 426 24.80 7.69 7.34
CA GLY A 426 24.85 9.13 7.46
C GLY A 426 26.20 9.66 7.97
N ASN A 427 26.32 10.96 8.05
CA ASN A 427 27.56 11.62 8.49
C ASN A 427 27.90 11.38 9.96
N GLN A 428 26.91 11.08 10.81
CA GLN A 428 27.08 10.82 12.23
C GLN A 428 26.99 9.32 12.59
N TYR A 429 26.78 8.42 11.61
CA TYR A 429 26.60 7.00 11.91
C TYR A 429 27.76 6.39 12.68
N GLY A 430 29.00 6.62 12.28
CA GLY A 430 30.17 6.02 12.94
C GLY A 430 30.28 6.43 14.42
N ARG A 431 30.06 7.73 14.70
CA ARG A 431 30.00 8.25 16.07
C ARG A 431 28.84 7.64 16.84
N PHE A 432 27.64 7.60 16.23
CA PHE A 432 26.47 6.99 16.84
C PHE A 432 26.70 5.51 17.19
N ALA A 433 27.18 4.71 16.26
CA ALA A 433 27.46 3.29 16.44
C ALA A 433 28.51 3.02 17.52
N THR A 434 29.59 3.81 17.53
CA THR A 434 30.66 3.68 18.52
C THR A 434 30.19 4.09 19.91
N CYS A 435 29.50 5.22 20.04
CA CYS A 435 28.90 5.67 21.30
C CYS A 435 27.88 4.66 21.86
N ARG A 436 27.08 4.03 20.97
CA ARG A 436 26.12 2.98 21.32
C ARG A 436 26.83 1.76 21.96
N ILE A 437 27.93 1.27 21.35
CA ILE A 437 28.71 0.15 21.91
C ILE A 437 29.32 0.53 23.25
N VAL A 438 29.98 1.69 23.33
CA VAL A 438 30.68 2.11 24.54
C VAL A 438 29.70 2.33 25.71
N SER A 439 28.58 3.06 25.46
CA SER A 439 27.61 3.39 26.51
C SER A 439 26.78 2.19 26.97
N GLY A 440 26.61 1.16 26.14
CA GLY A 440 25.77 0.00 26.44
C GLY A 440 26.53 -1.24 26.91
N GLY A 441 27.85 -1.20 26.97
CA GLY A 441 28.68 -2.37 27.28
C GLY A 441 29.57 -2.19 28.48
N GLY A 442 30.57 -3.09 28.63
CA GLY A 442 31.57 -3.07 29.72
C GLY A 442 32.45 -1.83 29.79
N LEU A 443 32.38 -0.94 28.76
CA LEU A 443 33.11 0.32 28.72
C LEU A 443 32.23 1.53 29.09
N ALA A 444 31.01 1.35 29.59
CA ALA A 444 30.06 2.42 29.87
C ALA A 444 30.61 3.49 30.83
N ALA A 445 31.42 3.09 31.79
CA ALA A 445 32.10 4.02 32.73
C ALA A 445 33.12 4.94 32.04
N LEU A 446 33.55 4.63 30.85
CA LEU A 446 34.50 5.41 30.03
C LEU A 446 33.78 6.22 28.95
N TYR A 447 32.47 6.18 28.89
CA TYR A 447 31.70 6.85 27.86
C TYR A 447 31.93 8.36 27.85
N SER A 448 32.30 8.87 26.69
CA SER A 448 32.52 10.31 26.45
C SER A 448 32.15 10.65 24.99
N PRO A 449 31.01 11.25 24.77
CA PRO A 449 30.47 11.47 23.40
C PRO A 449 31.32 12.42 22.55
N THR A 450 32.14 13.25 23.20
CA THR A 450 33.00 14.24 22.50
C THR A 450 34.43 13.74 22.23
N SER A 451 34.80 12.58 22.81
CA SER A 451 36.13 12.00 22.66
C SER A 451 36.19 11.02 21.47
N ALA A 452 37.36 10.84 20.87
CA ALA A 452 37.57 9.86 19.81
C ALA A 452 37.21 8.44 20.26
N GLY A 453 36.43 7.71 19.45
CA GLY A 453 35.90 6.40 19.81
C GLY A 453 34.90 6.43 20.96
N CYS A 454 34.32 7.59 21.30
CA CYS A 454 33.44 7.82 22.46
C CYS A 454 34.03 7.40 23.80
N LEU A 455 35.35 7.44 23.95
CA LEU A 455 36.09 6.97 25.12
C LEU A 455 36.91 8.09 25.77
N ALA A 456 36.66 8.37 27.06
CA ALA A 456 37.46 9.33 27.84
C ALA A 456 38.88 8.85 28.08
N ALA A 457 39.09 7.55 28.12
CA ALA A 457 40.43 6.91 28.31
C ALA A 457 40.44 5.53 27.62
N ARG A 458 41.67 5.01 27.40
CA ARG A 458 41.88 3.70 26.75
C ARG A 458 42.72 2.77 27.65
N PRO A 459 42.13 2.29 28.75
CA PRO A 459 42.83 1.34 29.64
C PRO A 459 43.03 0.00 28.94
N ALA A 460 43.93 -0.84 29.48
CA ALA A 460 44.17 -2.20 28.97
C ALA A 460 42.99 -3.15 29.32
N ALA A 461 41.75 -2.74 29.09
CA ALA A 461 40.50 -3.43 29.47
C ALA A 461 40.38 -4.82 28.80
N PHE A 462 41.02 -5.03 27.66
CA PHE A 462 40.98 -6.27 26.90
C PHE A 462 42.34 -6.99 26.89
N GLY A 463 43.26 -6.68 27.87
CA GLY A 463 44.60 -7.22 27.92
C GLY A 463 45.36 -6.92 26.61
N ALA A 464 46.03 -7.92 26.06
CA ALA A 464 46.79 -7.81 24.80
C ALA A 464 45.96 -7.47 23.57
N ALA A 465 44.64 -7.67 23.61
CA ALA A 465 43.72 -7.34 22.53
C ALA A 465 43.33 -5.85 22.48
N SER A 466 43.56 -5.07 23.56
CA SER A 466 43.15 -3.69 23.70
C SER A 466 43.52 -2.80 22.49
N PRO A 467 44.78 -2.84 21.94
CA PRO A 467 45.12 -2.03 20.78
C PRO A 467 44.28 -2.34 19.53
N LEU A 468 43.97 -3.63 19.31
CA LEU A 468 43.17 -4.06 18.15
C LEU A 468 41.73 -3.66 18.30
N VAL A 469 41.15 -3.82 19.50
CA VAL A 469 39.73 -3.41 19.78
C VAL A 469 39.58 -1.91 19.65
N TYR A 470 40.50 -1.10 20.21
CA TYR A 470 40.42 0.35 20.10
C TYR A 470 40.64 0.84 18.65
N ALA A 471 41.57 0.23 17.91
CA ALA A 471 41.72 0.54 16.49
C ALA A 471 40.49 0.17 15.66
N ALA A 472 39.76 -0.86 16.04
CA ALA A 472 38.49 -1.24 15.40
C ALA A 472 37.35 -0.28 15.75
N LEU A 473 37.32 0.20 17.00
CA LEU A 473 36.37 1.27 17.42
C LEU A 473 36.67 2.58 16.66
N ASP A 474 37.93 2.95 16.45
CA ASP A 474 38.30 4.13 15.69
C ASP A 474 37.90 4.01 14.19
N ARG A 475 38.03 2.81 13.60
CA ARG A 475 37.55 2.56 12.25
C ARG A 475 36.02 2.68 12.15
N LEU A 476 35.32 2.18 13.16
CA LEU A 476 33.86 2.33 13.25
C LEU A 476 33.47 3.82 13.42
N ASP A 477 34.12 4.53 14.33
CA ASP A 477 33.91 5.97 14.60
C ASP A 477 34.09 6.84 13.36
N GLY A 478 35.02 6.45 12.48
CA GLY A 478 35.30 7.12 11.21
C GLY A 478 34.35 6.72 10.07
N LEU A 479 33.33 5.89 10.31
CA LEU A 479 32.43 5.39 9.26
C LEU A 479 31.32 6.42 8.97
N ASN A 480 31.54 7.28 7.97
CA ASN A 480 30.65 8.37 7.61
C ASN A 480 30.40 8.39 6.11
N ASN A 481 29.18 8.65 5.68
CA ASN A 481 28.78 8.78 4.28
C ASN A 481 29.27 7.62 3.39
N ARG A 482 29.23 6.39 3.91
CA ARG A 482 29.64 5.16 3.25
C ARG A 482 28.45 4.20 3.18
N GLY A 483 28.48 3.29 2.20
CA GLY A 483 27.45 2.29 2.08
C GLY A 483 27.25 1.82 0.65
N SER A 484 26.04 1.49 0.27
CA SER A 484 25.71 1.11 -1.09
C SER A 484 26.02 2.25 -2.06
N THR A 485 26.78 1.94 -3.11
CA THR A 485 27.10 2.90 -4.16
C THR A 485 26.09 2.88 -5.29
N ARG A 486 25.59 1.70 -5.60
CA ARG A 486 24.43 1.45 -6.49
C ARG A 486 24.20 -0.05 -6.52
N ASP A 487 23.34 -0.55 -5.65
CA ASP A 487 22.81 -1.89 -5.79
C ASP A 487 21.78 -1.90 -6.91
N ARG A 488 21.82 -2.92 -7.75
CA ARG A 488 20.85 -3.09 -8.82
C ARG A 488 20.25 -4.48 -8.76
N TYR A 489 18.94 -4.54 -8.76
CA TYR A 489 18.15 -5.76 -8.87
C TYR A 489 17.34 -5.70 -10.14
N PHE A 490 17.28 -6.81 -10.86
CA PHE A 490 16.42 -6.98 -12.01
C PHE A 490 15.60 -8.25 -11.83
N GLN A 491 14.30 -8.17 -12.03
CA GLN A 491 13.39 -9.30 -12.05
C GLN A 491 12.52 -9.23 -13.29
N ASN A 492 12.57 -10.27 -14.12
CA ASN A 492 11.60 -10.49 -15.19
C ASN A 492 10.58 -11.53 -14.73
N SER A 493 9.31 -11.24 -14.92
CA SER A 493 8.17 -12.07 -14.51
C SER A 493 7.29 -12.34 -15.72
N ARG A 494 7.17 -13.59 -16.15
CA ARG A 494 6.32 -14.02 -17.26
C ARG A 494 5.21 -14.93 -16.78
N ASN A 495 4.00 -14.57 -17.18
CA ASN A 495 2.81 -15.27 -16.78
C ASN A 495 1.96 -15.62 -18.01
N TYR A 496 1.47 -16.87 -18.09
CA TYR A 496 0.39 -17.21 -18.99
C TYR A 496 -0.68 -18.02 -18.28
N ALA A 497 -1.91 -17.81 -18.68
CA ALA A 497 -3.03 -18.51 -18.09
C ALA A 497 -4.13 -18.84 -19.10
N PHE A 498 -4.87 -19.91 -18.79
CA PHE A 498 -6.10 -20.27 -19.48
C PHE A 498 -7.21 -20.42 -18.44
N PHE A 499 -8.38 -19.87 -18.73
CA PHE A 499 -9.49 -19.88 -17.78
C PHE A 499 -10.85 -20.05 -18.43
N THR A 500 -11.81 -20.50 -17.63
CA THR A 500 -13.21 -20.61 -18.00
C THR A 500 -14.08 -20.16 -16.82
N HIS A 501 -15.23 -19.56 -17.12
CA HIS A 501 -16.22 -19.13 -16.14
C HIS A 501 -17.63 -19.28 -16.72
N ASN A 502 -18.40 -20.23 -16.18
CA ASN A 502 -19.66 -20.67 -16.75
C ASN A 502 -20.77 -20.52 -15.73
N ILE A 503 -21.91 -19.95 -16.15
CA ILE A 503 -23.13 -19.86 -15.36
C ILE A 503 -24.12 -20.85 -15.96
N ILE A 504 -24.56 -21.80 -15.15
CA ILE A 504 -25.50 -22.86 -15.51
C ILE A 504 -26.85 -22.53 -14.86
N HIS A 505 -27.84 -22.18 -15.65
CA HIS A 505 -29.22 -21.91 -15.20
C HIS A 505 -29.93 -23.25 -14.97
N ILE A 506 -29.86 -23.75 -13.70
CA ILE A 506 -30.50 -25.01 -13.29
C ILE A 506 -32.03 -24.90 -13.41
N THR A 507 -32.55 -23.76 -12.93
CA THR A 507 -33.95 -23.35 -13.07
C THR A 507 -33.99 -21.87 -13.39
N ASP A 508 -35.16 -21.27 -13.59
CA ASP A 508 -35.30 -19.82 -13.81
C ASP A 508 -34.91 -18.98 -12.58
N THR A 509 -34.66 -19.60 -11.43
CA THR A 509 -34.32 -18.93 -10.17
C THR A 509 -33.06 -19.47 -9.49
N ILE A 510 -32.48 -20.56 -9.98
CA ILE A 510 -31.30 -21.18 -9.37
C ILE A 510 -30.19 -21.29 -10.41
N ASP A 511 -29.06 -20.67 -10.11
CA ASP A 511 -27.86 -20.73 -10.95
C ASP A 511 -26.72 -21.43 -10.21
N LEU A 512 -25.88 -22.13 -10.99
CA LEU A 512 -24.62 -22.67 -10.57
C LEU A 512 -23.49 -22.07 -11.42
N THR A 513 -22.63 -21.27 -10.80
CA THR A 513 -21.44 -20.71 -11.46
C THR A 513 -20.22 -21.55 -11.16
N LEU A 514 -19.51 -21.97 -12.19
CA LEU A 514 -18.26 -22.74 -12.08
C LEU A 514 -17.16 -22.06 -12.88
N GLY A 515 -16.05 -21.77 -12.22
CA GLY A 515 -14.87 -21.18 -12.84
C GLY A 515 -13.61 -21.98 -12.50
N LEU A 516 -12.69 -22.05 -13.46
CA LEU A 516 -11.38 -22.67 -13.30
C LEU A 516 -10.33 -21.89 -14.09
N ARG A 517 -9.15 -21.72 -13.53
CA ARG A 517 -8.00 -21.11 -14.18
C ARG A 517 -6.74 -21.91 -13.87
N TYR A 518 -5.97 -22.18 -14.88
CA TYR A 518 -4.58 -22.61 -14.78
C TYR A 518 -3.67 -21.44 -15.07
N THR A 519 -2.68 -21.21 -14.23
CA THR A 519 -1.67 -20.15 -14.40
C THR A 519 -0.29 -20.76 -14.26
N ASN A 520 0.63 -20.43 -15.17
CA ASN A 520 2.07 -20.70 -15.04
C ASN A 520 2.82 -19.39 -14.93
N GLU A 521 3.65 -19.27 -13.89
CA GLU A 521 4.48 -18.12 -13.59
C GLU A 521 5.95 -18.52 -13.70
N ARG A 522 6.77 -17.66 -14.32
CA ARG A 522 8.22 -17.83 -14.38
C ARG A 522 8.90 -16.52 -14.02
N LYS A 523 9.77 -16.55 -13.01
CA LYS A 523 10.55 -15.38 -12.59
C LYS A 523 12.04 -15.66 -12.79
N ARG A 524 12.72 -14.67 -13.36
CA ARG A 524 14.18 -14.62 -13.45
C ARG A 524 14.64 -13.43 -12.63
N PHE A 525 15.69 -13.64 -11.85
CA PHE A 525 16.29 -12.65 -10.99
C PHE A 525 17.78 -12.51 -11.28
N ASP A 526 18.27 -11.27 -11.36
CA ASP A 526 19.66 -10.91 -11.45
C ASP A 526 19.93 -9.73 -10.51
N ALA A 527 21.01 -9.76 -9.72
CA ALA A 527 21.42 -8.63 -8.89
C ALA A 527 22.93 -8.41 -8.91
N THR A 528 23.32 -7.14 -8.78
CA THR A 528 24.73 -6.72 -8.67
C THR A 528 24.83 -5.72 -7.53
N PHE A 529 25.91 -5.82 -6.74
CA PHE A 529 26.09 -5.03 -5.55
C PHE A 529 27.38 -4.21 -5.61
N GLY A 530 27.27 -2.94 -5.17
CA GLY A 530 28.40 -2.04 -5.02
C GLY A 530 28.40 -1.41 -3.62
N ASN A 531 29.58 -1.32 -2.98
CA ASN A 531 29.71 -0.74 -1.66
C ASN A 531 31.10 -0.16 -1.40
N ASP A 532 31.18 0.98 -0.75
CA ASP A 532 32.44 1.67 -0.41
C ASP A 532 32.77 1.62 1.10
N ASN A 533 32.07 0.82 1.89
CA ASN A 533 32.32 0.65 3.33
C ASN A 533 33.47 -0.33 3.61
N THR A 534 34.70 0.19 3.65
CA THR A 534 35.88 -0.60 3.97
C THR A 534 36.06 -0.87 5.48
N ALA A 535 35.32 -0.16 6.36
CA ALA A 535 35.39 -0.41 7.79
C ALA A 535 34.82 -1.79 8.17
N CYS A 536 33.82 -2.28 7.44
CA CYS A 536 33.26 -3.62 7.62
C CYS A 536 34.34 -4.70 7.48
N THR A 537 34.98 -4.82 6.31
CA THR A 537 35.99 -5.83 6.03
C THR A 537 37.22 -5.65 6.90
N GLY A 538 37.63 -4.40 7.19
CA GLY A 538 38.75 -4.09 8.07
C GLY A 538 38.50 -4.54 9.54
N ASN A 539 37.27 -4.38 10.04
CA ASN A 539 36.94 -4.82 11.39
C ASN A 539 36.74 -6.35 11.48
N GLN A 540 36.22 -6.97 10.46
CA GLN A 540 36.19 -8.43 10.34
C GLN A 540 37.60 -9.03 10.40
N ALA A 541 38.50 -8.56 9.52
CA ALA A 541 39.87 -9.05 9.48
C ALA A 541 40.60 -8.88 10.83
N ALA A 542 40.38 -7.77 11.55
CA ALA A 542 41.03 -7.48 12.80
C ALA A 542 40.48 -8.25 14.02
N LEU A 543 39.18 -8.56 14.04
CA LEU A 543 38.48 -9.05 15.22
C LEU A 543 37.90 -10.46 15.07
N ALA A 544 37.94 -11.10 13.90
CA ALA A 544 37.39 -12.43 13.68
C ALA A 544 37.85 -13.48 14.68
N SER A 545 39.14 -13.49 15.00
CA SER A 545 39.73 -14.43 15.96
C SER A 545 39.20 -14.26 17.38
N PHE A 546 38.58 -13.11 17.71
CA PHE A 546 38.06 -12.86 19.04
C PHE A 546 36.62 -13.34 19.20
N LEU A 547 35.90 -13.69 18.12
CA LEU A 547 34.53 -14.19 18.18
C LEU A 547 34.42 -15.55 18.91
N THR A 548 35.49 -16.32 18.96
CA THR A 548 35.54 -17.58 19.74
C THR A 548 36.06 -17.40 21.18
N ASN A 549 36.45 -16.18 21.55
CA ASN A 549 36.91 -15.87 22.89
C ASN A 549 35.72 -15.42 23.79
N PRO A 550 35.36 -16.15 24.84
CA PRO A 550 34.20 -15.83 25.67
C PRO A 550 34.18 -14.41 26.28
N THR A 551 35.33 -13.81 26.50
CA THR A 551 35.46 -12.48 27.11
C THR A 551 35.43 -11.35 26.08
N LEU A 552 35.73 -11.64 24.83
CA LEU A 552 35.87 -10.66 23.76
C LEU A 552 34.77 -10.79 22.70
N ALA A 553 34.12 -11.93 22.60
CA ALA A 553 33.14 -12.25 21.55
C ALA A 553 32.04 -11.21 21.42
N ALA A 554 31.44 -10.78 22.53
CA ALA A 554 30.36 -9.79 22.53
C ALA A 554 30.85 -8.44 22.00
N THR A 555 32.01 -7.95 22.45
CA THR A 555 32.57 -6.68 21.99
C THR A 555 33.01 -6.76 20.53
N ALA A 556 33.74 -7.80 20.13
CA ALA A 556 34.16 -8.02 18.76
C ALA A 556 32.96 -8.16 17.82
N GLY A 557 31.96 -8.96 18.19
CA GLY A 557 30.73 -9.16 17.46
C GLY A 557 29.91 -7.87 17.31
N GLY A 558 29.83 -7.08 18.38
CA GLY A 558 29.14 -5.78 18.34
C GLY A 558 29.81 -4.77 17.38
N ILE A 559 31.16 -4.67 17.43
CA ILE A 559 31.92 -3.79 16.53
C ILE A 559 31.75 -4.25 15.07
N ILE A 560 31.96 -5.54 14.79
CA ILE A 560 31.80 -6.09 13.44
C ILE A 560 30.36 -5.89 12.97
N GLY A 561 29.36 -6.22 13.80
CA GLY A 561 27.95 -6.10 13.48
C GLY A 561 27.59 -4.68 13.05
N LEU A 562 27.94 -3.66 13.86
CA LEU A 562 27.66 -2.27 13.53
C LEU A 562 28.50 -1.72 12.37
N SER A 563 29.68 -2.28 12.09
CA SER A 563 30.48 -1.92 10.93
C SER A 563 29.89 -2.47 9.63
N CYS A 564 29.10 -3.57 9.70
CA CYS A 564 28.65 -4.35 8.54
C CYS A 564 27.10 -4.42 8.41
N GLN A 565 26.36 -3.51 9.02
CA GLN A 565 24.90 -3.57 9.04
C GLN A 565 24.25 -3.21 7.71
N GLY A 566 23.06 -3.77 7.50
CA GLY A 566 22.13 -3.40 6.43
C GLY A 566 22.76 -3.45 5.04
N ASN A 567 22.30 -2.58 4.19
CA ASN A 567 22.79 -2.46 2.82
C ASN A 567 24.21 -1.87 2.70
N SER A 568 24.85 -1.58 3.82
CA SER A 568 26.19 -1.00 3.88
C SER A 568 27.32 -2.03 4.04
N THR A 569 27.04 -3.32 3.78
CA THR A 569 28.03 -4.39 3.86
C THR A 569 28.98 -4.38 2.67
N ALA A 570 30.26 -4.18 2.95
CA ALA A 570 31.28 -4.22 1.90
C ALA A 570 31.64 -5.65 1.40
N GLU A 571 31.23 -6.68 2.13
CA GLU A 571 31.52 -8.09 1.78
C GLU A 571 30.91 -8.51 0.44
N LEU A 572 29.76 -7.94 0.08
CA LEU A 572 29.08 -8.23 -1.18
C LEU A 572 29.53 -7.30 -2.32
N ASN A 573 30.48 -6.39 -2.07
CA ASN A 573 30.94 -5.46 -3.10
C ASN A 573 31.52 -6.20 -4.33
N GLY A 574 30.98 -5.88 -5.51
CA GLY A 574 31.37 -6.51 -6.77
C GLY A 574 30.77 -7.91 -7.00
N VAL A 575 29.91 -8.38 -6.11
CA VAL A 575 29.22 -9.67 -6.27
C VAL A 575 28.03 -9.51 -7.20
N SER A 576 27.87 -10.49 -8.11
CA SER A 576 26.68 -10.64 -8.95
C SER A 576 26.04 -12.00 -8.69
N ILE A 577 24.73 -12.02 -8.56
CA ILE A 577 23.95 -13.24 -8.33
C ILE A 577 22.79 -13.32 -9.32
N ASN A 578 22.37 -14.53 -9.62
CA ASN A 578 21.17 -14.77 -10.45
C ASN A 578 20.45 -16.02 -9.97
N ASP A 579 19.13 -16.06 -10.24
CA ASP A 579 18.31 -17.22 -9.91
C ASP A 579 17.07 -17.25 -10.79
N ARG A 580 16.32 -18.37 -10.73
CA ARG A 580 15.08 -18.57 -11.46
C ARG A 580 14.09 -19.33 -10.59
N ARG A 581 12.83 -18.94 -10.72
CA ARG A 581 11.70 -19.61 -10.08
C ARG A 581 10.63 -19.91 -11.13
N SER A 582 10.00 -21.07 -11.05
CA SER A 582 8.82 -21.40 -11.85
C SER A 582 7.80 -22.07 -10.96
N GLU A 583 6.54 -21.64 -11.09
CA GLU A 583 5.43 -22.19 -10.36
C GLU A 583 4.19 -22.29 -11.27
N ASP A 584 3.29 -23.18 -10.96
CA ASP A 584 1.99 -23.31 -11.59
C ASP A 584 0.92 -23.55 -10.54
N GLU A 585 -0.26 -22.99 -10.78
CA GLU A 585 -1.36 -23.07 -9.83
C GLU A 585 -2.70 -23.16 -10.54
N PHE A 586 -3.61 -23.92 -9.92
CA PHE A 586 -5.02 -23.96 -10.28
C PHE A 586 -5.81 -23.11 -9.29
N THR A 587 -6.54 -22.12 -9.79
CA THR A 587 -7.51 -21.34 -9.03
C THR A 587 -8.90 -21.61 -9.58
N GLY A 588 -9.93 -21.46 -8.74
CA GLY A 588 -11.28 -21.75 -9.18
C GLY A 588 -12.33 -21.15 -8.26
N THR A 589 -13.57 -21.16 -8.73
CA THR A 589 -14.73 -20.75 -7.97
C THR A 589 -15.92 -21.66 -8.27
N ALA A 590 -16.74 -21.89 -7.24
CA ALA A 590 -18.03 -22.55 -7.36
C ALA A 590 -19.05 -21.74 -6.55
N ILE A 591 -20.10 -21.24 -7.20
CA ILE A 591 -21.13 -20.40 -6.58
C ILE A 591 -22.50 -21.00 -6.88
N ALA A 592 -23.31 -21.25 -5.86
CA ALA A 592 -24.72 -21.55 -5.99
C ALA A 592 -25.51 -20.30 -5.60
N SER A 593 -26.37 -19.82 -6.46
CA SER A 593 -27.23 -18.67 -6.22
C SER A 593 -28.70 -19.01 -6.45
N TRP A 594 -29.55 -18.37 -5.65
CA TRP A 594 -31.00 -18.56 -5.69
C TRP A 594 -31.73 -17.23 -5.56
N LYS A 595 -32.45 -16.82 -6.61
CA LYS A 595 -33.43 -15.74 -6.58
C LYS A 595 -34.70 -16.24 -5.87
N ALA A 596 -34.68 -16.15 -4.52
CA ALA A 596 -35.78 -16.61 -3.69
C ALA A 596 -37.07 -15.80 -3.93
N THR A 597 -36.93 -14.53 -4.26
CA THR A 597 -37.98 -13.62 -4.78
C THR A 597 -37.38 -12.72 -5.86
N PRO A 598 -38.14 -11.97 -6.64
CA PRO A 598 -37.61 -10.98 -7.57
C PRO A 598 -36.65 -9.97 -6.91
N ASP A 599 -36.86 -9.69 -5.63
CA ASP A 599 -36.13 -8.68 -4.85
C ASP A 599 -35.03 -9.27 -3.96
N LEU A 600 -34.89 -10.63 -3.85
CA LEU A 600 -33.99 -11.28 -2.91
C LEU A 600 -33.16 -12.38 -3.58
N LEU A 601 -31.84 -12.15 -3.65
CA LEU A 601 -30.83 -13.12 -4.04
C LEU A 601 -30.14 -13.71 -2.81
N LEU A 602 -30.06 -15.02 -2.72
CA LEU A 602 -29.25 -15.76 -1.74
C LEU A 602 -28.14 -16.50 -2.48
N TYR A 603 -26.94 -16.57 -1.90
CA TYR A 603 -25.82 -17.31 -2.50
C TYR A 603 -24.90 -17.95 -1.47
N GLY A 604 -24.18 -18.98 -1.94
CA GLY A 604 -23.05 -19.57 -1.23
C GLY A 604 -21.93 -19.87 -2.20
N SER A 605 -20.70 -19.61 -1.81
CA SER A 605 -19.54 -19.76 -2.68
C SER A 605 -18.35 -20.41 -1.99
N TYR A 606 -17.57 -21.09 -2.81
CA TYR A 606 -16.19 -21.49 -2.53
C TYR A 606 -15.29 -20.87 -3.60
N SER A 607 -14.17 -20.28 -3.17
CA SER A 607 -13.17 -19.72 -4.09
C SER A 607 -11.76 -20.06 -3.63
N ARG A 608 -10.90 -20.44 -4.58
CA ARG A 608 -9.47 -20.63 -4.37
C ARG A 608 -8.70 -19.59 -5.16
N GLY A 609 -7.81 -18.86 -4.49
CA GLY A 609 -6.93 -17.87 -5.08
C GLY A 609 -5.47 -18.12 -4.72
N TYR A 610 -4.56 -17.39 -5.35
CA TYR A 610 -3.15 -17.41 -5.00
C TYR A 610 -2.48 -16.06 -5.24
N LYS A 611 -1.35 -15.87 -4.57
CA LYS A 611 -0.41 -14.79 -4.79
C LYS A 611 0.95 -15.38 -5.12
N ALA A 612 1.59 -14.88 -6.18
CA ALA A 612 2.83 -15.43 -6.70
C ALA A 612 3.97 -15.34 -5.69
N GLY A 613 4.81 -16.37 -5.64
CA GLY A 613 6.10 -16.34 -4.99
C GLY A 613 7.09 -15.43 -5.70
N GLY A 614 8.24 -15.16 -5.10
CA GLY A 614 9.20 -14.23 -5.69
C GLY A 614 10.55 -14.19 -5.01
N PHE A 615 11.22 -13.05 -5.15
CA PHE A 615 12.52 -12.77 -4.58
C PHE A 615 12.47 -11.53 -3.68
N ASN A 616 13.07 -11.65 -2.50
CA ASN A 616 13.32 -10.50 -1.63
C ASN A 616 14.41 -9.61 -2.24
N LEU A 617 14.06 -8.37 -2.61
CA LEU A 617 14.99 -7.43 -3.24
C LEU A 617 15.72 -6.58 -2.19
N ASP A 618 16.22 -7.22 -1.14
CA ASP A 618 17.05 -6.62 -0.11
C ASP A 618 18.33 -7.47 0.11
N ARG A 619 19.50 -6.90 -0.18
CA ARG A 619 20.79 -7.59 -0.01
C ARG A 619 21.08 -8.00 1.43
N SER A 620 20.48 -7.34 2.42
CA SER A 620 20.71 -7.67 3.82
C SER A 620 20.23 -9.08 4.17
N ALA A 621 19.26 -9.64 3.46
CA ALA A 621 18.82 -11.02 3.59
C ALA A 621 19.88 -12.05 3.16
N LEU A 622 20.84 -11.68 2.31
CA LEU A 622 21.93 -12.56 1.89
C LEU A 622 22.95 -12.85 3.01
N LYS A 623 22.85 -12.16 4.12
CA LYS A 623 23.74 -12.31 5.25
C LYS A 623 23.28 -13.31 6.29
N SER A 624 22.08 -13.83 6.21
CA SER A 624 21.57 -14.74 7.24
C SER A 624 22.03 -16.19 6.97
N PRO A 625 22.43 -16.95 8.00
CA PRO A 625 22.81 -16.58 9.37
C PRO A 625 24.26 -16.10 9.43
N ILE A 626 24.45 -14.84 9.74
CA ILE A 626 25.72 -14.18 9.48
C ILE A 626 26.69 -14.17 10.62
N LEU A 627 26.37 -14.73 11.69
CA LEU A 627 27.30 -14.73 12.79
C LEU A 627 27.94 -16.07 13.00
N PRO A 628 29.16 -16.00 13.21
CA PRO A 628 30.13 -14.93 13.03
C PRO A 628 30.65 -14.90 11.60
N PHE A 629 30.19 -13.96 10.80
CA PHE A 629 30.49 -13.92 9.36
C PHE A 629 31.95 -14.10 9.05
N ALA A 630 32.76 -13.47 9.84
CA ALA A 630 34.20 -13.46 9.64
C ALA A 630 34.81 -14.80 9.97
N ALA A 631 34.30 -15.56 10.93
CA ALA A 631 34.84 -16.84 11.33
C ALA A 631 34.60 -17.96 10.32
N VAL A 632 33.64 -17.76 9.39
CA VAL A 632 33.23 -18.81 8.45
C VAL A 632 33.51 -18.42 6.98
N GLY A 633 34.36 -17.44 6.75
CA GLY A 633 34.76 -17.09 5.37
C GLY A 633 33.90 -16.06 4.67
N GLY A 634 33.20 -15.19 5.42
CA GLY A 634 32.52 -14.03 4.86
C GLY A 634 31.03 -14.25 4.59
N ALA A 635 30.37 -13.21 4.03
CA ALA A 635 28.97 -13.28 3.64
C ALA A 635 28.79 -14.29 2.52
N GLN A 636 27.89 -15.23 2.71
CA GLN A 636 27.50 -16.16 1.67
C GLN A 636 26.35 -15.55 0.89
N ALA A 637 26.54 -15.31 -0.39
CA ALA A 637 25.50 -14.93 -1.31
C ALA A 637 24.59 -16.13 -1.65
N LEU A 638 23.90 -16.65 -0.63
CA LEU A 638 22.96 -17.77 -0.80
C LEU A 638 21.66 -17.22 -1.39
N VAL A 639 21.54 -17.28 -2.69
CA VAL A 639 20.39 -16.76 -3.44
C VAL A 639 19.07 -17.38 -2.96
N ASN A 640 19.10 -18.62 -2.51
CA ASN A 640 17.92 -19.32 -1.97
C ASN A 640 17.29 -18.58 -0.77
N ASN A 641 18.08 -17.80 -0.02
CA ASN A 641 17.56 -17.01 1.08
C ASN A 641 16.71 -15.81 0.63
N LEU A 642 16.75 -15.48 -0.67
CA LEU A 642 15.92 -14.43 -1.24
C LEU A 642 14.59 -14.95 -1.75
N GLN A 643 14.42 -16.26 -1.98
CA GLN A 643 13.18 -16.83 -2.46
C GLN A 643 12.12 -16.89 -1.36
N PHE A 644 10.89 -16.63 -1.72
CA PHE A 644 9.71 -16.93 -0.90
C PHE A 644 8.65 -17.62 -1.75
N ASP A 645 7.86 -18.49 -1.10
CA ASP A 645 6.88 -19.33 -1.76
C ASP A 645 5.59 -18.57 -2.07
N GLN A 646 4.79 -19.12 -3.00
CA GLN A 646 3.46 -18.64 -3.31
C GLN A 646 2.52 -18.80 -2.12
N GLU A 647 1.63 -17.82 -1.95
CA GLU A 647 0.54 -17.84 -0.97
C GLU A 647 -0.71 -18.42 -1.61
N ILE A 648 -1.41 -19.28 -0.91
CA ILE A 648 -2.66 -19.90 -1.35
C ILE A 648 -3.77 -19.51 -0.39
N VAL A 649 -4.94 -19.19 -0.91
CA VAL A 649 -6.13 -18.91 -0.11
C VAL A 649 -7.31 -19.79 -0.52
N ASN A 650 -8.00 -20.35 0.46
CA ASN A 650 -9.29 -21.00 0.33
C ASN A 650 -10.34 -20.16 1.05
N ALA A 651 -11.42 -19.80 0.37
CA ALA A 651 -12.44 -18.92 0.88
C ALA A 651 -13.84 -19.52 0.76
N TYR A 652 -14.63 -19.34 1.80
CA TYR A 652 -16.03 -19.76 1.89
C TYR A 652 -16.87 -18.52 2.20
N GLU A 653 -17.96 -18.30 1.47
CA GLU A 653 -18.83 -17.15 1.70
C GLU A 653 -20.30 -17.55 1.51
N VAL A 654 -21.16 -17.01 2.34
CA VAL A 654 -22.62 -17.06 2.17
C VAL A 654 -23.16 -15.65 2.25
N GLY A 655 -24.14 -15.31 1.41
CA GLY A 655 -24.66 -13.95 1.39
C GLY A 655 -26.10 -13.84 0.92
N ALA A 656 -26.64 -12.66 1.15
CA ALA A 656 -27.98 -12.24 0.76
C ALA A 656 -27.95 -10.83 0.21
N LYS A 657 -28.64 -10.59 -0.92
CA LYS A 657 -28.83 -9.26 -1.48
C LYS A 657 -30.31 -8.99 -1.66
N TYR A 658 -30.77 -7.88 -1.13
CA TYR A 658 -32.16 -7.44 -1.21
C TYR A 658 -32.21 -6.06 -1.84
N GLN A 659 -33.05 -5.90 -2.86
CA GLN A 659 -33.29 -4.59 -3.50
C GLN A 659 -34.77 -4.46 -3.82
N ARG A 660 -35.40 -3.42 -3.23
CA ARG A 660 -36.79 -3.11 -3.54
C ARG A 660 -37.06 -1.63 -3.33
N GLY A 661 -37.44 -0.96 -4.41
CA GLY A 661 -37.71 0.47 -4.36
C GLY A 661 -36.51 1.24 -3.78
N PRO A 662 -36.70 2.10 -2.75
CA PRO A 662 -35.65 2.95 -2.22
C PRO A 662 -34.66 2.21 -1.28
N VAL A 663 -34.73 0.90 -1.16
CA VAL A 663 -33.93 0.12 -0.20
C VAL A 663 -33.07 -0.90 -0.94
N SER A 664 -31.77 -0.86 -0.70
CA SER A 664 -30.80 -1.89 -1.10
C SER A 664 -30.00 -2.36 0.13
N VAL A 665 -29.92 -3.67 0.34
CA VAL A 665 -29.15 -4.26 1.46
C VAL A 665 -28.35 -5.46 0.95
N SER A 666 -27.07 -5.51 1.27
CA SER A 666 -26.18 -6.63 1.02
C SER A 666 -25.59 -7.12 2.34
N LEU A 667 -25.70 -8.41 2.61
CA LEU A 667 -25.15 -9.08 3.78
C LEU A 667 -24.28 -10.25 3.32
N ALA A 668 -23.06 -10.40 3.88
CA ALA A 668 -22.19 -11.53 3.63
C ALA A 668 -21.54 -12.01 4.92
N ALA A 669 -21.39 -13.33 5.08
CA ALA A 669 -20.55 -13.94 6.09
C ALA A 669 -19.49 -14.77 5.39
N PHE A 670 -18.22 -14.63 5.83
CA PHE A 670 -17.07 -15.18 5.14
C PHE A 670 -16.07 -15.86 6.08
N ARG A 671 -15.27 -16.78 5.50
CA ARG A 671 -14.06 -17.35 6.09
C ARG A 671 -13.02 -17.58 5.01
N GLN A 672 -11.80 -17.11 5.24
CA GLN A 672 -10.65 -17.22 4.33
C GLN A 672 -9.48 -17.81 5.10
N GLU A 673 -8.82 -18.82 4.53
CA GLU A 673 -7.70 -19.56 5.11
C GLU A 673 -6.49 -19.42 4.19
N PHE A 674 -5.37 -18.93 4.72
CA PHE A 674 -4.16 -18.60 3.96
C PHE A 674 -3.02 -19.54 4.33
N ASP A 675 -2.58 -20.34 3.35
CA ASP A 675 -1.37 -21.14 3.43
C ASP A 675 -0.18 -20.34 2.86
N ASN A 676 1.00 -20.47 3.46
CA ASN A 676 2.19 -19.71 3.08
C ASN A 676 1.93 -18.18 3.03
N PHE A 677 1.25 -17.62 4.02
CA PHE A 677 0.97 -16.20 4.06
C PHE A 677 2.27 -15.38 3.99
N GLN A 678 2.39 -14.54 2.96
CA GLN A 678 3.59 -13.76 2.71
C GLN A 678 3.62 -12.52 3.59
N LEU A 679 4.57 -12.48 4.51
CA LEU A 679 4.77 -11.36 5.43
C LEU A 679 6.06 -10.60 5.10
N ASN A 680 6.00 -9.26 5.13
CA ASN A 680 7.14 -8.36 5.07
C ASN A 680 7.21 -7.53 6.34
N THR A 681 8.32 -7.62 7.07
CA THR A 681 8.51 -6.94 8.36
C THR A 681 9.91 -6.34 8.43
N PHE A 682 10.01 -5.09 8.90
CA PHE A 682 11.29 -4.45 9.20
C PHE A 682 11.64 -4.62 10.68
N ASN A 683 12.73 -5.32 10.98
CA ASN A 683 13.15 -5.59 12.37
C ASN A 683 14.03 -4.48 12.99
N GLY A 684 14.09 -3.31 12.38
CA GLY A 684 14.95 -2.21 12.77
C GLY A 684 16.33 -2.19 12.08
N THR A 685 16.66 -3.26 11.34
CA THR A 685 17.95 -3.38 10.62
C THR A 685 17.75 -3.89 9.20
N VAL A 686 16.92 -4.90 9.00
CA VAL A 686 16.68 -5.57 7.70
C VAL A 686 15.19 -5.85 7.51
N PHE A 687 14.77 -5.92 6.24
CA PHE A 687 13.45 -6.42 5.88
C PHE A 687 13.45 -7.95 5.85
N ILE A 688 12.55 -8.55 6.64
CA ILE A 688 12.30 -9.98 6.67
C ILE A 688 11.09 -10.24 5.78
N VAL A 689 11.28 -10.99 4.70
CA VAL A 689 10.19 -11.57 3.91
C VAL A 689 10.13 -13.05 4.25
N GLN A 690 9.08 -13.46 4.92
CA GLN A 690 8.88 -14.85 5.34
C GLN A 690 7.46 -15.28 4.99
N THR A 691 7.29 -16.54 4.57
CA THR A 691 5.97 -17.18 4.46
C THR A 691 5.64 -17.82 5.81
N VAL A 692 4.48 -17.51 6.37
CA VAL A 692 4.05 -18.07 7.66
C VAL A 692 2.95 -19.09 7.46
N ASN A 693 3.07 -20.21 8.22
CA ASN A 693 2.07 -21.28 8.28
C ASN A 693 1.73 -21.56 9.73
N GLY A 694 0.63 -22.23 9.95
CA GLY A 694 0.26 -22.79 11.24
C GLY A 694 0.89 -24.15 11.49
N CYS A 695 0.90 -24.60 12.74
CA CYS A 695 1.19 -25.96 13.15
C CYS A 695 0.00 -26.52 13.94
N ASN A 696 -0.48 -27.71 13.59
CA ASN A 696 -1.57 -28.36 14.33
C ASN A 696 -1.14 -28.82 15.71
N SER A 697 0.13 -29.23 15.84
CA SER A 697 0.71 -29.59 17.14
C SER A 697 1.04 -28.35 17.93
N ASP A 698 0.81 -28.42 19.26
CA ASP A 698 1.19 -27.36 20.19
C ASP A 698 2.72 -27.24 20.28
N LEU A 699 3.25 -26.09 19.95
CA LEU A 699 4.68 -25.77 20.01
C LEU A 699 5.13 -25.38 21.43
N ASN A 700 4.21 -25.38 22.42
CA ASN A 700 4.47 -25.04 23.81
C ASN A 700 5.16 -23.67 24.01
N GLY A 701 4.85 -22.71 23.13
CA GLY A 701 5.39 -21.35 23.14
C GLY A 701 6.80 -21.21 22.55
N ALA A 702 7.31 -22.25 21.87
CA ALA A 702 8.64 -22.19 21.25
C ALA A 702 8.67 -21.29 19.99
N ASP A 703 7.52 -20.94 19.45
CA ASP A 703 7.33 -19.93 18.39
C ASP A 703 7.26 -18.49 18.93
N ARG A 704 7.16 -18.32 20.25
CA ARG A 704 7.12 -17.02 20.94
C ARG A 704 8.42 -16.67 21.65
N ASP A 705 9.44 -17.49 21.53
CA ASP A 705 10.76 -17.25 22.14
C ASP A 705 11.68 -16.41 21.22
N THR A 706 12.90 -16.19 21.65
CA THR A 706 13.91 -15.43 20.91
C THR A 706 14.91 -16.29 20.14
N SER A 707 14.64 -17.60 20.05
CA SER A 707 15.51 -18.57 19.38
C SER A 707 15.07 -18.74 17.92
N ALA A 708 16.04 -18.77 17.02
CA ALA A 708 15.80 -19.08 15.60
C ALA A 708 15.82 -20.59 15.31
N THR A 709 15.95 -21.44 16.32
CA THR A 709 16.15 -22.89 16.18
C THR A 709 15.12 -23.75 16.91
N THR A 710 14.28 -23.16 17.73
CA THR A 710 13.17 -23.79 18.46
C THR A 710 11.85 -23.55 17.73
N GLY A 711 10.81 -24.33 18.03
CA GLY A 711 9.47 -24.17 17.42
C GLY A 711 9.34 -24.71 15.99
N ALA A 712 10.10 -25.76 15.64
CA ALA A 712 9.91 -26.46 14.37
C ALA A 712 8.65 -27.36 14.42
N CYS A 713 7.99 -27.50 13.30
CA CYS A 713 6.83 -28.37 13.08
C CYS A 713 7.15 -29.43 12.03
N ALA A 714 6.52 -30.57 12.08
CA ALA A 714 6.62 -31.55 10.99
C ALA A 714 5.90 -31.01 9.72
N ALA A 715 6.47 -31.25 8.55
CA ALA A 715 5.91 -30.69 7.30
C ALA A 715 4.48 -31.18 7.00
N ASP A 716 4.15 -32.42 7.40
CA ASP A 716 2.81 -33.01 7.28
C ASP A 716 1.81 -32.56 8.36
N ASP A 717 2.28 -31.81 9.35
CA ASP A 717 1.49 -31.21 10.43
C ASP A 717 1.28 -29.69 10.27
N THR A 718 1.80 -29.11 9.17
CA THR A 718 1.57 -27.70 8.87
C THR A 718 0.15 -27.48 8.34
N THR A 719 -0.40 -26.30 8.63
CA THR A 719 -1.74 -25.88 8.22
C THR A 719 -1.72 -24.38 7.84
N TYR A 720 -2.87 -23.77 7.57
CA TYR A 720 -2.94 -22.34 7.27
C TYR A 720 -2.36 -21.47 8.40
N GLY A 721 -1.57 -20.46 8.02
CA GLY A 721 -0.91 -19.55 8.95
C GLY A 721 -1.74 -18.35 9.36
N VAL A 722 -2.74 -18.00 8.54
CA VAL A 722 -3.64 -16.86 8.76
C VAL A 722 -5.07 -17.25 8.43
N VAL A 723 -6.01 -16.77 9.25
CA VAL A 723 -7.45 -16.87 8.99
C VAL A 723 -8.07 -15.47 9.06
N SER A 724 -9.00 -15.17 8.12
CA SER A 724 -9.85 -13.99 8.19
C SER A 724 -11.31 -14.45 8.08
N GLN A 725 -12.14 -14.11 9.08
CA GLN A 725 -13.55 -14.51 9.11
C GLN A 725 -14.43 -13.41 9.71
N GLY A 726 -15.66 -13.32 9.25
CA GLY A 726 -16.52 -12.25 9.77
C GLY A 726 -17.81 -12.07 9.01
N VAL A 727 -18.40 -10.90 9.22
CA VAL A 727 -19.69 -10.49 8.64
C VAL A 727 -19.59 -9.07 8.11
N GLU A 728 -20.20 -8.81 6.96
CA GLU A 728 -20.26 -7.50 6.31
C GLU A 728 -21.71 -7.15 5.97
N LEU A 729 -22.08 -5.91 6.21
CA LEU A 729 -23.37 -5.34 5.86
C LEU A 729 -23.17 -4.04 5.08
N GLU A 730 -23.82 -3.89 3.96
CA GLU A 730 -23.95 -2.62 3.25
C GLU A 730 -25.42 -2.35 2.98
N ALA A 731 -25.88 -1.13 3.28
CA ALA A 731 -27.25 -0.70 3.06
C ALA A 731 -27.27 0.68 2.44
N SER A 732 -28.13 0.86 1.44
CA SER A 732 -28.44 2.15 0.82
C SER A 732 -29.93 2.41 0.90
N LEU A 733 -30.29 3.61 1.34
CA LEU A 733 -31.66 4.03 1.59
C LEU A 733 -31.92 5.39 0.95
N SER A 734 -32.94 5.50 0.12
CA SER A 734 -33.43 6.77 -0.44
C SER A 734 -34.85 7.06 0.05
N PRO A 735 -35.02 7.41 1.35
CA PRO A 735 -36.35 7.47 1.98
C PRO A 735 -37.28 8.52 1.38
N VAL A 736 -36.70 9.56 0.79
CA VAL A 736 -37.40 10.59 0.01
C VAL A 736 -36.51 10.99 -1.16
N ARG A 737 -37.08 11.60 -2.19
CA ARG A 737 -36.45 11.88 -3.47
C ARG A 737 -35.05 12.46 -3.41
N ASP A 738 -34.78 13.39 -2.50
CA ASP A 738 -33.51 14.17 -2.47
C ASP A 738 -32.59 13.77 -1.30
N VAL A 739 -32.89 12.64 -0.65
CA VAL A 739 -32.13 12.17 0.51
C VAL A 739 -31.60 10.77 0.25
N ASN A 740 -30.27 10.59 0.36
CA ASN A 740 -29.63 9.28 0.35
C ASN A 740 -28.84 9.05 1.64
N VAL A 741 -28.95 7.85 2.19
CA VAL A 741 -28.23 7.38 3.37
C VAL A 741 -27.55 6.06 3.01
N ASN A 742 -26.23 5.99 3.18
CA ASN A 742 -25.50 4.74 3.03
C ASN A 742 -24.89 4.36 4.38
N LEU A 743 -24.94 3.07 4.69
CA LEU A 743 -24.37 2.47 5.89
C LEU A 743 -23.53 1.27 5.49
N GLY A 744 -22.33 1.19 6.01
CA GLY A 744 -21.44 0.05 5.86
C GLY A 744 -20.95 -0.43 7.23
N PHE A 745 -20.93 -1.74 7.41
CA PHE A 745 -20.41 -2.37 8.62
C PHE A 745 -19.58 -3.58 8.22
N THR A 746 -18.38 -3.69 8.79
CA THR A 746 -17.54 -4.86 8.69
C THR A 746 -17.10 -5.28 10.07
N TYR A 747 -17.35 -6.55 10.40
CA TYR A 747 -16.67 -7.27 11.47
C TYR A 747 -15.76 -8.31 10.82
N ALA A 748 -14.44 -8.20 11.03
CA ALA A 748 -13.44 -9.09 10.45
C ALA A 748 -12.41 -9.51 11.51
N ASP A 749 -12.56 -10.71 12.05
CA ASP A 749 -11.57 -11.35 12.89
C ASP A 749 -10.48 -11.95 11.99
N THR A 750 -9.35 -11.22 11.89
CA THR A 750 -8.24 -11.56 11.00
C THR A 750 -6.97 -11.75 11.80
N ARG A 751 -6.57 -13.01 11.99
CA ARG A 751 -5.52 -13.40 12.94
C ARG A 751 -4.56 -14.44 12.40
N TYR A 752 -3.38 -14.50 13.00
CA TYR A 752 -2.44 -15.60 12.84
C TYR A 752 -2.91 -16.86 13.59
N ALA A 753 -2.46 -18.03 13.15
CA ALA A 753 -2.67 -19.29 13.87
C ALA A 753 -2.08 -19.24 15.29
N ASP A 754 -2.60 -20.05 16.20
CA ASP A 754 -2.12 -20.08 17.59
C ASP A 754 -0.67 -20.57 17.71
N ASN A 755 -0.26 -21.47 16.81
CA ASN A 755 1.11 -21.94 16.66
C ASN A 755 1.59 -21.61 15.24
N VAL A 756 2.66 -20.82 15.10
CA VAL A 756 3.15 -20.30 13.82
C VAL A 756 4.55 -20.79 13.51
N VAL A 757 4.77 -21.19 12.26
CA VAL A 757 6.07 -21.62 11.72
C VAL A 757 6.43 -20.81 10.47
N GLY A 758 7.72 -20.82 10.14
CA GLY A 758 8.30 -19.92 9.13
C GLY A 758 8.15 -20.37 7.68
N ASN A 759 7.60 -21.54 7.40
CA ASN A 759 7.30 -22.01 6.01
C ASN A 759 6.51 -23.33 6.04
N SER A 760 6.13 -23.83 4.85
CA SER A 760 5.42 -25.11 4.68
C SER A 760 6.21 -26.36 5.06
N ASN A 761 7.53 -26.23 5.27
CA ASN A 761 8.35 -27.32 5.80
C ASN A 761 8.43 -27.33 7.31
N GLY A 762 7.71 -26.41 7.98
CA GLY A 762 7.66 -26.30 9.44
C GLY A 762 8.94 -25.75 10.06
N ALA A 763 9.70 -24.92 9.34
CA ALA A 763 10.89 -24.26 9.91
C ALA A 763 10.51 -23.32 11.07
N PRO A 764 11.41 -23.10 12.05
CA PRO A 764 11.16 -22.14 13.12
C PRO A 764 10.78 -20.75 12.62
N LEU A 765 9.93 -20.06 13.37
CA LEU A 765 9.58 -18.67 13.11
C LEU A 765 10.80 -17.76 13.37
N ASP A 766 10.97 -16.70 12.58
CA ASP A 766 11.99 -15.69 12.85
C ASP A 766 11.71 -15.01 14.21
N PRO A 767 12.71 -14.86 15.11
CA PRO A 767 12.52 -14.26 16.42
C PRO A 767 11.94 -12.84 16.44
N ALA A 768 12.07 -12.08 15.34
CA ALA A 768 11.43 -10.78 15.19
C ALA A 768 9.89 -10.88 15.05
N LEU A 769 9.40 -12.05 14.70
CA LEU A 769 7.97 -12.33 14.47
C LEU A 769 7.27 -13.02 15.65
N ARG A 770 7.94 -13.20 16.78
CA ARG A 770 7.46 -13.94 17.95
C ARG A 770 6.18 -13.41 18.61
N LYS A 771 5.70 -12.26 18.20
CA LYS A 771 4.43 -11.68 18.67
C LYS A 771 3.22 -12.09 17.82
N LEU A 772 3.45 -12.69 16.65
CA LEU A 772 2.37 -13.04 15.73
C LEU A 772 1.45 -14.16 16.22
N PRO A 773 1.94 -15.26 16.84
CA PRO A 773 1.08 -16.42 17.13
C PRO A 773 -0.18 -16.05 17.93
N GLY A 774 -1.36 -16.35 17.37
CA GLY A 774 -2.67 -16.13 17.97
C GLY A 774 -3.14 -14.66 18.01
N ASP A 775 -2.37 -13.71 17.47
CA ASP A 775 -2.69 -12.29 17.52
C ASP A 775 -3.30 -11.82 16.18
N ASN A 776 -4.00 -10.67 16.19
CA ASN A 776 -4.58 -10.06 14.99
C ASN A 776 -3.48 -9.56 14.05
N LEU A 777 -3.77 -9.51 12.75
CA LEU A 777 -2.84 -8.93 11.79
C LEU A 777 -2.71 -7.42 11.99
N SER A 778 -1.56 -6.88 11.61
CA SER A 778 -1.36 -5.42 11.59
C SER A 778 -2.29 -4.75 10.60
N ASN A 779 -2.76 -3.54 10.93
CA ASN A 779 -3.70 -2.77 10.12
C ASN A 779 -4.98 -3.58 9.75
N ALA A 780 -5.47 -4.38 10.68
CA ALA A 780 -6.64 -5.22 10.55
C ALA A 780 -7.63 -4.93 11.71
N PRO A 781 -8.29 -3.77 11.71
CA PRO A 781 -9.31 -3.45 12.71
C PRO A 781 -10.44 -4.48 12.65
N GLU A 782 -10.92 -4.94 13.81
CA GLU A 782 -12.01 -5.92 13.86
C GLU A 782 -13.34 -5.31 13.43
N ILE A 783 -13.61 -4.07 13.83
CA ILE A 783 -14.86 -3.39 13.52
C ILE A 783 -14.57 -2.11 12.73
N VAL A 784 -15.27 -1.99 11.61
CA VAL A 784 -15.31 -0.75 10.83
C VAL A 784 -16.76 -0.41 10.52
N VAL A 785 -17.13 0.84 10.78
CA VAL A 785 -18.45 1.39 10.41
C VAL A 785 -18.25 2.59 9.51
N THR A 786 -18.86 2.58 8.34
CA THR A 786 -18.95 3.75 7.46
C THR A 786 -20.39 4.22 7.34
N SER A 787 -20.57 5.52 7.20
CA SER A 787 -21.90 6.10 6.96
C SER A 787 -21.77 7.30 6.05
N SER A 788 -22.74 7.52 5.19
CA SER A 788 -22.88 8.77 4.46
C SER A 788 -24.33 9.23 4.40
N PHE A 789 -24.50 10.53 4.39
CA PHE A 789 -25.78 11.21 4.25
C PHE A 789 -25.67 12.30 3.20
N SER A 790 -26.54 12.32 2.22
CA SER A 790 -26.68 13.42 1.26
C SER A 790 -28.13 13.92 1.25
N TRP A 791 -28.26 15.24 1.17
CA TRP A 791 -29.56 15.91 0.99
C TRP A 791 -29.38 17.06 -0.02
N THR A 792 -30.17 17.01 -1.10
CA THR A 792 -30.07 17.95 -2.23
C THR A 792 -31.41 18.67 -2.46
N PRO A 793 -31.91 19.48 -1.49
CA PRO A 793 -33.22 20.11 -1.56
C PRO A 793 -33.28 21.16 -2.67
N ASP A 794 -34.41 21.25 -3.34
CA ASP A 794 -34.72 22.35 -4.24
C ASP A 794 -34.82 23.69 -3.50
N ILE A 795 -34.22 24.75 -4.05
CA ILE A 795 -34.26 26.10 -3.52
C ILE A 795 -35.23 26.94 -4.35
N GLY A 796 -36.47 27.03 -3.91
CA GLY A 796 -37.50 27.76 -4.61
C GLY A 796 -37.91 27.12 -5.95
N SER A 797 -38.29 27.95 -6.91
CA SER A 797 -38.69 27.50 -8.27
C SER A 797 -37.68 27.86 -9.37
N SER A 798 -36.49 28.24 -9.01
CA SER A 798 -35.47 28.74 -9.95
C SER A 798 -34.58 27.63 -10.57
N GLY A 799 -34.79 26.35 -10.16
CA GLY A 799 -33.96 25.21 -10.55
C GLY A 799 -32.65 25.16 -9.77
N LEU A 800 -32.49 26.00 -8.73
CA LEU A 800 -31.37 25.89 -7.82
C LEU A 800 -31.63 24.75 -6.81
N SER A 801 -30.57 24.03 -6.45
CA SER A 801 -30.62 23.06 -5.35
C SER A 801 -29.52 23.33 -4.32
N GLY A 802 -29.79 22.96 -3.07
CA GLY A 802 -28.80 22.89 -2.02
C GLY A 802 -28.01 21.59 -2.10
N LEU A 803 -26.90 21.54 -1.41
CA LEU A 803 -26.15 20.31 -1.13
C LEU A 803 -25.79 20.31 0.37
N PHE A 804 -26.15 19.22 1.04
CA PHE A 804 -25.65 18.87 2.38
C PHE A 804 -25.14 17.43 2.30
N TYR A 805 -23.84 17.24 2.52
CA TYR A 805 -23.22 15.94 2.52
C TYR A 805 -22.36 15.76 3.75
N LEU A 806 -22.48 14.61 4.36
CA LEU A 806 -21.66 14.16 5.48
C LEU A 806 -21.26 12.71 5.22
N ASP A 807 -20.02 12.37 5.50
CA ASP A 807 -19.59 10.97 5.62
C ASP A 807 -18.72 10.79 6.85
N GLY A 808 -18.73 9.58 7.40
CA GLY A 808 -17.99 9.25 8.60
C GLY A 808 -17.53 7.81 8.60
N ARG A 809 -16.35 7.58 9.18
CA ARG A 809 -15.77 6.26 9.40
C ARG A 809 -15.31 6.11 10.84
N LEU A 810 -15.86 5.14 11.53
CA LEU A 810 -15.36 4.61 12.79
C LEU A 810 -14.46 3.41 12.49
N THR A 811 -13.26 3.42 13.00
CA THR A 811 -12.30 2.32 12.92
C THR A 811 -11.91 1.90 14.32
N ASP A 812 -12.05 0.63 14.62
CA ASP A 812 -11.64 0.03 15.91
C ASP A 812 -10.13 0.07 16.09
N ASP A 813 -9.65 -0.21 17.29
CA ASP A 813 -8.23 -0.28 17.59
C ASP A 813 -7.53 -1.40 16.79
N TYR A 814 -6.26 -1.18 16.47
CA TYR A 814 -5.43 -2.14 15.76
C TYR A 814 -3.95 -1.82 15.90
N ASN A 815 -3.10 -2.84 15.75
CA ASN A 815 -1.66 -2.61 15.70
C ASN A 815 -1.22 -2.12 14.31
N THR A 816 -0.48 -1.02 14.23
CA THR A 816 0.00 -0.41 12.98
C THR A 816 1.33 -0.99 12.48
N GLY A 817 1.97 -1.86 13.27
CA GLY A 817 3.27 -2.45 12.94
C GLY A 817 3.20 -3.93 12.62
N SER A 818 3.86 -4.37 11.55
CA SER A 818 3.83 -5.76 11.07
C SER A 818 4.49 -6.79 12.00
N ASP A 819 5.22 -6.36 13.01
CA ASP A 819 5.81 -7.20 14.06
C ASP A 819 4.98 -7.24 15.36
N LEU A 820 3.86 -6.54 15.39
CA LEU A 820 2.85 -6.50 16.45
C LEU A 820 3.39 -6.11 17.85
N PHE A 821 4.40 -5.24 17.89
CA PHE A 821 4.82 -4.71 19.20
C PHE A 821 3.78 -3.72 19.74
N PRO A 822 3.40 -3.84 21.03
CA PRO A 822 2.28 -3.08 21.62
C PRO A 822 2.47 -1.56 21.59
N GLN A 823 3.71 -1.06 21.45
CA GLN A 823 3.97 0.38 21.33
C GLN A 823 3.49 0.97 19.99
N LYS A 824 3.08 0.13 19.04
CA LYS A 824 2.58 0.49 17.72
C LYS A 824 1.05 0.37 17.62
N GLU A 825 0.38 0.16 18.71
CA GLU A 825 -1.08 0.14 18.76
C GLU A 825 -1.64 1.54 18.52
N GLN A 826 -2.69 1.58 17.73
CA GLN A 826 -3.52 2.73 17.45
C GLN A 826 -4.88 2.50 18.10
N ASP A 827 -5.29 3.41 18.97
CA ASP A 827 -6.63 3.41 19.56
C ASP A 827 -7.71 3.62 18.49
N SER A 828 -8.93 3.21 18.80
CA SER A 828 -10.08 3.43 17.91
C SER A 828 -10.28 4.92 17.65
N PHE A 829 -10.65 5.28 16.43
CA PHE A 829 -10.81 6.67 16.00
C PHE A 829 -11.99 6.86 15.05
N PHE A 830 -12.45 8.12 14.94
CA PHE A 830 -13.56 8.50 14.08
C PHE A 830 -13.19 9.68 13.18
N VAL A 831 -13.20 9.46 11.87
CA VAL A 831 -12.97 10.51 10.86
C VAL A 831 -14.29 10.89 10.22
N MET A 832 -14.59 12.18 10.15
CA MET A 832 -15.79 12.73 9.53
C MET A 832 -15.41 13.77 8.48
N ASN A 833 -16.11 13.73 7.34
CA ASN A 833 -16.03 14.73 6.29
C ASN A 833 -17.38 15.42 6.11
N ALA A 834 -17.36 16.65 5.60
CA ALA A 834 -18.55 17.43 5.35
C ALA A 834 -18.44 18.23 4.07
N ARG A 835 -19.56 18.41 3.36
CA ARG A 835 -19.67 19.30 2.20
C ARG A 835 -21.02 19.98 2.19
N ILE A 836 -21.03 21.29 1.93
CA ILE A 836 -22.25 22.09 1.77
C ILE A 836 -22.11 22.97 0.54
N GLY A 837 -23.22 23.21 -0.16
CA GLY A 837 -23.12 24.03 -1.37
C GLY A 837 -24.46 24.39 -1.97
N VAL A 838 -24.36 25.11 -3.10
CA VAL A 838 -25.47 25.46 -3.96
C VAL A 838 -25.11 25.03 -5.39
N ARG A 839 -26.07 24.42 -6.06
CA ARG A 839 -25.96 23.93 -7.43
C ARG A 839 -26.96 24.64 -8.32
N GLY A 840 -26.54 25.01 -9.53
CA GLY A 840 -27.38 25.61 -10.54
C GLY A 840 -28.34 24.62 -11.20
N PRO A 841 -29.25 25.14 -12.05
CA PRO A 841 -30.17 24.28 -12.81
C PRO A 841 -29.39 23.19 -13.58
N ASP A 842 -29.92 21.98 -13.57
CA ASP A 842 -29.33 20.80 -14.20
C ASP A 842 -27.86 20.57 -13.77
N GLN A 843 -27.47 21.04 -12.58
CA GLN A 843 -26.10 21.00 -12.05
C GLN A 843 -25.04 21.63 -12.98
N ARG A 844 -25.42 22.55 -13.88
CA ARG A 844 -24.48 23.18 -14.80
C ARG A 844 -23.37 23.97 -14.11
N TRP A 845 -23.57 24.39 -12.90
CA TRP A 845 -22.54 24.97 -12.04
C TRP A 845 -22.81 24.63 -10.57
N ALA A 846 -21.74 24.61 -9.78
CA ALA A 846 -21.81 24.43 -8.34
C ALA A 846 -20.77 25.28 -7.62
N VAL A 847 -21.12 25.74 -6.41
CA VAL A 847 -20.20 26.34 -5.44
C VAL A 847 -20.37 25.55 -4.14
N GLU A 848 -19.31 24.91 -3.71
CA GLU A 848 -19.36 24.00 -2.59
C GLU A 848 -18.19 24.29 -1.62
N PHE A 849 -18.47 24.29 -0.31
CA PHE A 849 -17.48 24.31 0.76
C PHE A 849 -17.34 22.89 1.31
N TRP A 850 -16.10 22.49 1.57
CA TRP A 850 -15.80 21.15 2.07
C TRP A 850 -14.79 21.21 3.21
N ALA A 851 -14.87 20.18 4.08
CA ALA A 851 -13.86 19.87 5.07
C ALA A 851 -13.67 18.36 5.12
N GLN A 852 -12.43 17.92 5.07
CA GLN A 852 -12.03 16.54 5.33
C GLN A 852 -11.37 16.45 6.70
N ASN A 853 -11.57 15.34 7.40
CA ASN A 853 -11.18 15.20 8.80
C ASN A 853 -11.67 16.39 9.66
N LEU A 854 -12.99 16.60 9.65
CA LEU A 854 -13.65 17.78 10.22
C LEU A 854 -13.25 18.04 11.68
N PHE A 855 -13.03 16.98 12.45
CA PHE A 855 -12.70 17.06 13.88
C PHE A 855 -11.19 17.12 14.14
N ASP A 856 -10.35 17.11 13.10
CA ASP A 856 -8.88 17.12 13.19
C ASP A 856 -8.33 15.92 13.98
N GLU A 857 -8.88 14.75 13.71
CA GLU A 857 -8.47 13.50 14.36
C GLU A 857 -7.07 13.11 13.92
N ASP A 858 -6.18 12.95 14.87
CA ASP A 858 -4.81 12.50 14.65
C ASP A 858 -4.68 10.99 14.92
N TYR A 859 -4.15 10.24 13.96
CA TYR A 859 -3.88 8.82 14.10
C TYR A 859 -2.68 8.38 13.25
N ALA A 860 -2.06 7.26 13.67
CA ALA A 860 -0.99 6.63 12.93
C ALA A 860 -1.55 5.72 11.84
N GLN A 861 -1.00 5.78 10.63
CA GLN A 861 -1.33 4.84 9.55
C GLN A 861 -0.47 3.58 9.64
N VAL A 862 0.84 3.75 9.84
CA VAL A 862 1.82 2.67 9.93
C VAL A 862 2.89 3.09 10.92
N ALA A 863 3.28 2.20 11.84
CA ALA A 863 4.43 2.37 12.71
C ALA A 863 5.47 1.26 12.47
N PHE A 864 6.72 1.61 12.64
CA PHE A 864 7.84 0.73 12.34
C PHE A 864 9.01 0.96 13.31
N ASN A 865 9.97 0.05 13.31
CA ASN A 865 11.18 0.18 14.12
C ASN A 865 12.06 1.29 13.54
N SER A 866 12.44 2.30 14.35
CA SER A 866 13.34 3.36 13.88
C SER A 866 14.69 2.74 13.47
N PRO A 867 15.18 2.99 12.24
CA PRO A 867 16.33 2.30 11.69
C PRO A 867 17.59 2.46 12.55
N PHE A 868 18.21 1.33 12.91
CA PHE A 868 19.41 1.21 13.74
C PHE A 868 19.29 1.78 15.17
N GLN A 869 18.13 2.26 15.59
CA GLN A 869 17.92 2.94 16.86
C GLN A 869 17.45 1.97 17.97
N ALA A 870 18.02 0.80 18.03
CA ALA A 870 17.87 -0.13 19.14
C ALA A 870 19.02 0.03 20.13
N GLY A 871 18.73 0.13 21.41
CA GLY A 871 19.70 0.13 22.49
C GLY A 871 20.24 -1.29 22.78
N THR A 872 21.20 -1.39 23.70
CA THR A 872 21.68 -2.66 24.22
C THR A 872 20.91 -3.07 25.48
N THR A 873 20.79 -4.38 25.72
CA THR A 873 20.33 -4.90 27.00
C THR A 873 21.40 -4.68 28.05
N SER A 874 21.10 -3.97 29.11
CA SER A 874 21.92 -3.95 30.35
C SER A 874 21.01 -4.11 31.54
N ALA A 875 21.41 -4.98 32.48
CA ALA A 875 20.75 -5.04 33.77
C ALA A 875 20.88 -3.69 34.49
N PRO A 876 19.87 -3.23 35.26
CA PRO A 876 18.67 -3.93 35.67
C PRO A 876 17.49 -3.75 34.70
N PHE A 877 17.69 -3.09 33.58
CA PHE A 877 16.62 -2.70 32.66
C PHE A 877 16.49 -3.77 31.56
N VAL A 878 15.71 -4.80 31.82
CA VAL A 878 15.37 -5.84 30.84
C VAL A 878 13.93 -5.58 30.38
N ASP A 879 13.74 -5.24 29.14
CA ASP A 879 12.41 -5.24 28.54
C ASP A 879 12.01 -6.68 28.21
N PRO A 880 10.96 -7.24 28.84
CA PRO A 880 10.50 -8.59 28.54
C PRO A 880 10.04 -8.75 27.10
N GLN A 881 9.62 -7.67 26.46
CA GLN A 881 9.16 -7.66 25.06
C GLN A 881 10.32 -7.53 24.07
N TYR A 882 11.43 -6.90 24.50
CA TYR A 882 12.63 -6.71 23.71
C TYR A 882 13.88 -7.20 24.46
N PRO A 883 14.04 -8.50 24.69
CA PRO A 883 15.20 -9.00 25.44
C PRO A 883 16.54 -8.68 24.79
N GLY A 884 16.56 -8.42 23.50
CA GLY A 884 17.77 -8.09 22.72
C GLY A 884 18.11 -6.61 22.63
N GLY A 885 17.32 -5.71 23.23
CA GLY A 885 17.57 -4.29 23.11
C GLY A 885 16.32 -3.44 23.28
N ARG A 886 16.51 -2.15 23.24
CA ARG A 886 15.47 -1.13 23.37
C ARG A 886 15.34 -0.41 22.06
N GLN A 887 14.30 -0.75 21.33
CA GLN A 887 13.99 -0.19 20.03
C GLN A 887 13.20 1.10 20.19
N LEU A 888 13.58 2.17 19.50
CA LEU A 888 12.71 3.30 19.25
C LEU A 888 11.83 3.01 18.03
N PHE A 889 10.64 3.61 18.02
CA PHE A 889 9.66 3.42 16.96
C PHE A 889 9.36 4.75 16.29
N SER A 890 9.09 4.69 15.00
CA SER A 890 8.62 5.81 14.18
C SER A 890 7.28 5.48 13.55
N GLN A 891 6.53 6.51 13.16
CA GLN A 891 5.18 6.37 12.60
C GLN A 891 4.93 7.38 11.49
N PHE A 892 4.11 6.99 10.52
CA PHE A 892 3.52 7.87 9.52
C PHE A 892 2.12 8.25 9.97
N LEU A 893 1.88 9.54 10.13
CA LEU A 893 0.58 10.07 10.56
C LEU A 893 -0.38 10.19 9.39
N ALA A 894 -1.67 10.14 9.68
CA ALA A 894 -2.72 10.48 8.72
C ALA A 894 -2.72 11.97 8.38
N GLU A 895 -3.40 12.33 7.30
CA GLU A 895 -3.54 13.72 6.89
C GLU A 895 -4.38 14.50 7.93
N PRO A 896 -3.96 15.72 8.31
CA PRO A 896 -4.71 16.57 9.24
C PRO A 896 -5.97 17.12 8.58
N ARG A 897 -6.76 17.90 9.32
CA ARG A 897 -7.94 18.58 8.77
C ARG A 897 -7.58 19.46 7.59
N THR A 898 -8.26 19.21 6.46
CA THR A 898 -8.23 20.09 5.29
C THR A 898 -9.63 20.65 5.02
N TYR A 899 -9.69 21.87 4.49
CA TYR A 899 -10.95 22.51 4.12
C TYR A 899 -10.74 23.48 2.95
N GLY A 900 -11.80 23.71 2.20
CA GLY A 900 -11.68 24.57 1.03
C GLY A 900 -13.02 24.82 0.34
N ILE A 901 -12.91 25.38 -0.86
CA ILE A 901 -14.02 25.69 -1.75
C ILE A 901 -13.80 25.00 -3.09
N THR A 902 -14.88 24.50 -3.67
CA THR A 902 -14.93 23.96 -5.03
C THR A 902 -15.86 24.80 -5.89
N LEU A 903 -15.39 25.17 -7.07
CA LEU A 903 -16.18 25.74 -8.15
C LEU A 903 -16.25 24.72 -9.27
N ARG A 904 -17.46 24.39 -9.74
CA ARG A 904 -17.66 23.42 -10.82
C ARG A 904 -18.54 24.00 -11.91
N GLY A 905 -18.24 23.64 -13.16
CA GLY A 905 -19.06 23.97 -14.32
C GLY A 905 -19.10 22.81 -15.30
N GLN A 906 -20.26 22.57 -15.93
CA GLN A 906 -20.44 21.54 -16.96
C GLN A 906 -21.43 21.98 -18.02
N PHE A 907 -21.30 21.42 -19.22
CA PHE A 907 -22.13 21.75 -20.39
C PHE A 907 -22.33 20.56 -21.28
#